data_45a597d4725fec9d829ab94d896d5a96
#
_entry.id   45a597d4725fec9d829ab94d896d5a96
#
_cell.length_a   1.000
_cell.length_b   1.000
_cell.length_c   1.000
_cell.angle_alpha   90.00
_cell.angle_beta   90.00
_cell.angle_gamma   90.00
#
_symmetry.space_group_name_H-M   'P 1'
#
loop_
_entity.id
_entity.type
_entity.pdbx_description
1 polymer ?
#
loop_
_entity_poly.entity_id
_entity_poly.type
_entity_poly.pdbx_seq_one_letter_code
_entity_poly.pdbx_strand_id
1 'polypeptide(L)'
;MSQKKQVTFEECMENIQTYIKRPENIELIQKAYDFAYEHHKGQFRKSGEPYVIHVIQVANTLAEMHCGPKTIAAGLLHDTVEDCEGVTTDTITELFGAEIATLVDAVTKIGAIKFKDEEEYLASNHRKLFIAMAKDIRVILIKLADRLHNMRTLQYMRPEKQKKISRETLSVYAPIAHRLGISEIKNELEDLSFKYLDYKKYEEIKDLVKQRESDRNEQVQEMISDIEAILKEYNIQYRIFGRSKHFYSIYKKMVTKNKRFEEILDLLAIRIITDSVVHCYEILGYIHAKYRPIPGRFKDYIAMPKANMYQSLHTTIVEPEHGNIFEIQIRTEEMDAIAERGVAAHWKYKENRNYAPEYEQKEIEDKLSWFRDFSMMTDEESEDPLEYMDVLQKDIFEANVYCLTPRGKVIALPSGSCPIDFAYRIHTEVGNKTVGAKVNGAIVPLNTPLKTGDVVDILTNNNSAGPSADWIKIVKSGHARNKIRTFLQKQEQQSRKDSIKLGQSMLEDEFRRLKLDSKLMEQKRLESILTSLSFKTVDDLYVGIAMKRVSLQSIVDRLVKNRSNMLEDQEIMKIYNKQPAHQAKHSSCGVIVPGIDTIAVSLANCCRPIPGDPIIGYISKGQGVKVHRADCPNIINEKKRLIPVQWEEGLDEKQYEVNLIIHSDDRNYLLSDIVTTLQQCNVYLKHVDSAVDDGNLEATTKLTVSVKNAAHLQNLISNLKKVRSVNEVIRTIQ
;
A
#
# COMPACT_ATOMS: atom_id res chain seq x y z
N MET A 1 30.03 20.40 1.76
CA MET A 1 30.17 19.72 0.46
C MET A 1 30.55 20.79 -0.55
N SER A 2 31.74 20.72 -1.17
CA SER A 2 32.01 21.48 -2.38
C SER A 2 31.02 21.03 -3.44
N GLN A 3 30.42 21.95 -4.21
CA GLN A 3 29.63 21.56 -5.39
C GLN A 3 30.53 20.61 -6.22
N LYS A 4 30.09 19.34 -6.40
CA LYS A 4 30.77 18.45 -7.34
C LYS A 4 30.81 19.22 -8.68
N LYS A 5 32.00 19.35 -9.28
CA LYS A 5 32.19 20.00 -10.58
C LYS A 5 31.23 19.37 -11.58
N GLN A 6 30.55 20.19 -12.37
CA GLN A 6 29.72 19.69 -13.46
C GLN A 6 30.60 18.96 -14.46
N VAL A 7 30.21 17.75 -14.80
CA VAL A 7 30.95 16.89 -15.73
C VAL A 7 30.49 17.21 -17.15
N THR A 8 31.42 17.41 -18.09
CA THR A 8 31.10 17.55 -19.51
C THR A 8 30.75 16.17 -20.11
N PHE A 9 30.21 16.17 -21.33
CA PHE A 9 29.93 14.88 -21.99
C PHE A 9 31.21 14.11 -22.32
N GLU A 10 32.29 14.81 -22.68
CA GLU A 10 33.59 14.23 -22.92
C GLU A 10 34.16 13.55 -21.68
N GLU A 11 34.13 14.23 -20.51
CA GLU A 11 34.53 13.66 -19.21
C GLU A 11 33.66 12.45 -18.85
N CYS A 12 32.36 12.51 -19.13
CA CYS A 12 31.44 11.39 -18.93
C CYS A 12 31.78 10.19 -19.82
N MET A 13 32.10 10.43 -21.10
CA MET A 13 32.53 9.41 -22.04
C MET A 13 33.88 8.79 -21.66
N GLU A 14 34.82 9.58 -21.18
CA GLU A 14 36.08 9.04 -20.63
C GLU A 14 35.81 8.05 -19.48
N ASN A 15 34.92 8.41 -18.55
CA ASN A 15 34.51 7.52 -17.45
C ASN A 15 33.86 6.23 -17.99
N ILE A 16 32.91 6.34 -18.94
CA ILE A 16 32.23 5.20 -19.57
C ILE A 16 33.23 4.27 -20.25
N GLN A 17 34.18 4.84 -20.97
CA GLN A 17 35.22 4.10 -21.70
C GLN A 17 36.22 3.38 -20.78
N THR A 18 36.25 3.65 -19.47
CA THR A 18 37.05 2.84 -18.54
C THR A 18 36.61 1.38 -18.51
N TYR A 19 35.32 1.10 -18.71
CA TYR A 19 34.71 -0.25 -18.55
C TYR A 19 33.85 -0.72 -19.74
N ILE A 20 33.37 0.17 -20.62
CA ILE A 20 32.71 -0.16 -21.89
C ILE A 20 33.74 0.07 -23.02
N LYS A 21 34.09 -1.00 -23.74
CA LYS A 21 35.15 -0.97 -24.77
C LYS A 21 34.63 -1.22 -26.19
N ARG A 22 33.49 -1.89 -26.36
CA ARG A 22 32.92 -2.22 -27.66
C ARG A 22 32.50 -0.96 -28.41
N PRO A 23 32.98 -0.75 -29.68
CA PRO A 23 32.60 0.44 -30.44
C PRO A 23 31.12 0.64 -30.62
N GLU A 24 30.38 -0.42 -30.89
CA GLU A 24 28.91 -0.41 -31.04
C GLU A 24 28.15 0.14 -29.81
N ASN A 25 28.65 -0.14 -28.61
CA ASN A 25 28.07 0.37 -27.36
C ASN A 25 28.40 1.85 -27.14
N ILE A 26 29.59 2.25 -27.52
CA ILE A 26 30.07 3.65 -27.48
C ILE A 26 29.25 4.48 -28.47
N GLU A 27 29.08 3.99 -29.71
CA GLU A 27 28.25 4.62 -30.74
C GLU A 27 26.80 4.77 -30.32
N LEU A 28 26.21 3.75 -29.65
CA LEU A 28 24.86 3.81 -29.10
C LEU A 28 24.71 4.96 -28.10
N ILE A 29 25.65 5.10 -27.16
CA ILE A 29 25.64 6.17 -26.16
C ILE A 29 25.83 7.53 -26.80
N GLN A 30 26.77 7.65 -27.77
CA GLN A 30 26.96 8.87 -28.53
C GLN A 30 25.70 9.27 -29.28
N LYS A 31 25.07 8.34 -30.00
CA LYS A 31 23.83 8.58 -30.73
C LYS A 31 22.67 9.03 -29.78
N ALA A 32 22.58 8.45 -28.59
CA ALA A 32 21.59 8.85 -27.59
C ALA A 32 21.83 10.28 -27.06
N TYR A 33 23.11 10.65 -26.86
CA TYR A 33 23.50 12.02 -26.50
C TYR A 33 23.15 13.02 -27.59
N ASP A 34 23.55 12.74 -28.83
CA ASP A 34 23.33 13.63 -29.98
C ASP A 34 21.82 13.88 -30.16
N PHE A 35 21.00 12.84 -30.03
CA PHE A 35 19.57 12.94 -30.09
C PHE A 35 19.00 13.81 -28.94
N ALA A 36 19.42 13.56 -27.71
CA ALA A 36 18.98 14.35 -26.55
C ALA A 36 19.44 15.82 -26.67
N TYR A 37 20.64 16.05 -27.13
CA TYR A 37 21.21 17.40 -27.34
C TYR A 37 20.37 18.22 -28.33
N GLU A 38 20.04 17.66 -29.50
CA GLU A 38 19.29 18.36 -30.55
C GLU A 38 17.84 18.65 -30.09
N HIS A 39 17.17 17.70 -29.37
CA HIS A 39 15.79 17.87 -28.97
C HIS A 39 15.62 18.75 -27.72
N HIS A 40 16.62 18.85 -26.85
CA HIS A 40 16.63 19.79 -25.72
C HIS A 40 17.25 21.16 -26.05
N LYS A 41 17.58 21.39 -27.31
CA LYS A 41 18.21 22.65 -27.76
C LYS A 41 17.26 23.85 -27.50
N GLY A 42 17.78 24.86 -26.80
CA GLY A 42 16.99 26.02 -26.41
C GLY A 42 16.14 25.83 -25.16
N GLN A 43 16.13 24.66 -24.56
CA GLN A 43 15.49 24.44 -23.26
C GLN A 43 16.49 24.76 -22.13
N PHE A 44 15.99 25.45 -21.08
CA PHE A 44 16.78 25.83 -19.92
C PHE A 44 16.10 25.38 -18.63
N ARG A 45 16.91 24.93 -17.68
CA ARG A 45 16.44 24.64 -16.31
C ARG A 45 16.21 25.96 -15.52
N LYS A 46 15.57 25.84 -14.35
CA LYS A 46 15.38 26.98 -13.44
C LYS A 46 16.69 27.56 -12.89
N SER A 47 17.79 26.83 -12.98
CA SER A 47 19.16 27.30 -12.71
C SER A 47 19.66 28.27 -13.77
N GLY A 48 19.02 28.37 -14.95
CA GLY A 48 19.50 29.08 -16.13
C GLY A 48 20.45 28.27 -17.02
N GLU A 49 20.76 27.04 -16.65
CA GLU A 49 21.63 26.13 -17.41
C GLU A 49 20.86 25.40 -18.52
N PRO A 50 21.53 25.09 -19.67
CA PRO A 50 20.93 24.27 -20.70
C PRO A 50 20.46 22.90 -20.15
N TYR A 51 19.30 22.44 -20.63
CA TYR A 51 18.69 21.20 -20.11
C TYR A 51 19.58 19.97 -20.33
N VAL A 52 20.34 19.95 -21.41
CA VAL A 52 21.26 18.84 -21.75
C VAL A 52 22.28 18.55 -20.64
N ILE A 53 22.66 19.55 -19.82
CA ILE A 53 23.54 19.34 -18.67
C ILE A 53 22.93 18.34 -17.69
N HIS A 54 21.60 18.40 -17.50
CA HIS A 54 20.90 17.45 -16.63
C HIS A 54 21.06 16.01 -17.09
N VAL A 55 20.78 15.73 -18.35
CA VAL A 55 20.84 14.36 -18.87
C VAL A 55 22.28 13.82 -18.88
N ILE A 56 23.30 14.69 -19.08
CA ILE A 56 24.73 14.34 -18.95
C ILE A 56 25.03 13.93 -17.50
N GLN A 57 24.58 14.71 -16.49
CA GLN A 57 24.85 14.40 -15.09
C GLN A 57 24.14 13.10 -14.65
N VAL A 58 22.94 12.84 -15.17
CA VAL A 58 22.24 11.56 -14.98
C VAL A 58 23.04 10.41 -15.57
N ALA A 59 23.49 10.54 -16.83
CA ALA A 59 24.30 9.53 -17.50
C ALA A 59 25.63 9.29 -16.77
N ASN A 60 26.30 10.35 -16.30
CA ASN A 60 27.54 10.22 -15.53
C ASN A 60 27.31 9.49 -14.19
N THR A 61 26.20 9.78 -13.49
CA THR A 61 25.84 9.05 -12.26
C THR A 61 25.61 7.56 -12.54
N LEU A 62 24.97 7.21 -13.66
CA LEU A 62 24.79 5.82 -14.10
C LEU A 62 26.15 5.18 -14.49
N ALA A 63 27.06 5.94 -15.07
CA ALA A 63 28.42 5.49 -15.38
C ALA A 63 29.26 5.25 -14.12
N GLU A 64 29.17 6.13 -13.11
CA GLU A 64 29.80 5.93 -11.80
C GLU A 64 29.31 4.63 -11.11
N MET A 65 28.04 4.25 -11.35
CA MET A 65 27.48 2.98 -10.92
C MET A 65 27.89 1.80 -11.83
N HIS A 66 28.63 1.99 -12.89
CA HIS A 66 29.03 1.00 -13.90
C HIS A 66 27.85 0.33 -14.61
N CYS A 67 26.75 1.06 -14.85
CA CYS A 67 25.62 0.58 -15.61
C CYS A 67 25.96 0.25 -17.07
N GLY A 68 25.21 -0.67 -17.68
CA GLY A 68 25.38 -1.06 -19.07
C GLY A 68 24.96 0.04 -20.07
N PRO A 69 25.38 -0.09 -21.35
CA PRO A 69 25.21 0.95 -22.37
C PRO A 69 23.76 1.32 -22.63
N LYS A 70 22.84 0.36 -22.61
CA LYS A 70 21.40 0.61 -22.80
C LYS A 70 20.79 1.41 -21.65
N THR A 71 21.22 1.18 -20.41
CA THR A 71 20.76 1.93 -19.23
C THR A 71 21.27 3.38 -19.29
N ILE A 72 22.53 3.58 -19.71
CA ILE A 72 23.12 4.92 -19.89
C ILE A 72 22.39 5.67 -21.01
N ALA A 73 22.17 5.01 -22.16
CA ALA A 73 21.41 5.58 -23.27
C ALA A 73 19.98 5.97 -22.87
N ALA A 74 19.28 5.09 -22.11
CA ALA A 74 17.97 5.40 -21.57
C ALA A 74 18.00 6.58 -20.57
N GLY A 75 19.10 6.71 -19.78
CA GLY A 75 19.32 7.85 -18.90
C GLY A 75 19.56 9.17 -19.65
N LEU A 76 20.19 9.15 -20.82
CA LEU A 76 20.32 10.32 -21.69
C LEU A 76 18.99 10.72 -22.32
N LEU A 77 18.11 9.76 -22.59
CA LEU A 77 16.85 9.94 -23.32
C LEU A 77 15.61 10.10 -22.40
N HIS A 78 15.76 9.97 -21.08
CA HIS A 78 14.62 9.76 -20.16
C HIS A 78 13.56 10.87 -20.16
N ASP A 79 13.96 12.12 -20.40
CA ASP A 79 13.07 13.28 -20.44
C ASP A 79 12.66 13.68 -21.87
N THR A 80 13.23 13.07 -22.91
CA THR A 80 12.95 13.47 -24.30
C THR A 80 11.50 13.25 -24.72
N VAL A 81 10.88 12.17 -24.24
CA VAL A 81 9.45 11.86 -24.52
C VAL A 81 8.49 12.75 -23.73
N GLU A 82 8.89 13.23 -22.54
CA GLU A 82 8.05 14.10 -21.69
C GLU A 82 8.18 15.57 -22.07
N ASP A 83 9.39 16.04 -22.35
CA ASP A 83 9.71 17.47 -22.44
C ASP A 83 9.97 17.97 -23.87
N CYS A 84 10.05 17.09 -24.88
CA CYS A 84 10.34 17.49 -26.27
C CYS A 84 9.14 17.24 -27.19
N GLU A 85 8.71 18.29 -27.91
CA GLU A 85 7.62 18.18 -28.90
C GLU A 85 8.00 17.24 -30.06
N GLY A 86 7.08 16.35 -30.42
CA GLY A 86 7.25 15.45 -31.57
C GLY A 86 8.07 14.19 -31.29
N VAL A 87 8.62 14.02 -30.08
CA VAL A 87 9.30 12.79 -29.66
C VAL A 87 8.31 11.85 -28.98
N THR A 88 8.14 10.65 -29.53
CA THR A 88 7.22 9.62 -29.00
C THR A 88 7.99 8.36 -28.63
N THR A 89 7.37 7.46 -27.86
CA THR A 89 7.94 6.15 -27.55
C THR A 89 8.23 5.34 -28.84
N ASP A 90 7.41 5.50 -29.87
CA ASP A 90 7.62 4.86 -31.17
C ASP A 90 8.90 5.39 -31.85
N THR A 91 9.14 6.72 -31.79
CA THR A 91 10.39 7.33 -32.28
C THR A 91 11.62 6.73 -31.59
N ILE A 92 11.57 6.57 -30.26
CA ILE A 92 12.67 5.93 -29.52
C ILE A 92 12.80 4.45 -29.89
N THR A 93 11.68 3.75 -30.13
CA THR A 93 11.70 2.34 -30.53
C THR A 93 12.41 2.15 -31.89
N GLU A 94 12.08 3.00 -32.86
CA GLU A 94 12.68 2.94 -34.21
C GLU A 94 14.18 3.25 -34.21
N LEU A 95 14.60 4.23 -33.42
CA LEU A 95 16.00 4.71 -33.42
C LEU A 95 16.93 3.93 -32.49
N PHE A 96 16.44 3.46 -31.35
CA PHE A 96 17.24 2.88 -30.26
C PHE A 96 16.81 1.47 -29.85
N GLY A 97 15.72 0.97 -30.41
CA GLY A 97 15.18 -0.36 -30.13
C GLY A 97 14.19 -0.41 -28.96
N ALA A 98 13.38 -1.48 -28.96
CA ALA A 98 12.26 -1.66 -28.01
C ALA A 98 12.69 -1.67 -26.53
N GLU A 99 13.86 -2.20 -26.21
CA GLU A 99 14.36 -2.29 -24.83
C GLU A 99 14.61 -0.91 -24.23
N ILE A 100 15.30 -0.02 -24.96
CA ILE A 100 15.55 1.36 -24.49
C ILE A 100 14.24 2.14 -24.42
N ALA A 101 13.36 1.98 -25.42
CA ALA A 101 12.05 2.62 -25.44
C ALA A 101 11.19 2.21 -24.23
N THR A 102 11.23 0.92 -23.84
CA THR A 102 10.52 0.42 -22.65
C THR A 102 11.04 1.06 -21.37
N LEU A 103 12.37 1.22 -21.22
CA LEU A 103 12.96 1.88 -20.08
C LEU A 103 12.56 3.36 -20.01
N VAL A 104 12.64 4.09 -21.12
CA VAL A 104 12.25 5.51 -21.22
C VAL A 104 10.78 5.68 -20.90
N ASP A 105 9.89 4.89 -21.50
CA ASP A 105 8.45 4.92 -21.27
C ASP A 105 8.10 4.64 -19.78
N ALA A 106 8.76 3.65 -19.16
CA ALA A 106 8.57 3.33 -17.75
C ALA A 106 9.00 4.48 -16.82
N VAL A 107 10.09 5.18 -17.16
CA VAL A 107 10.55 6.34 -16.38
C VAL A 107 9.59 7.52 -16.54
N THR A 108 9.08 7.79 -17.76
CA THR A 108 8.16 8.90 -18.09
C THR A 108 6.78 8.72 -17.45
N LYS A 109 6.17 7.54 -17.53
CA LYS A 109 4.81 7.25 -17.02
C LYS A 109 4.64 7.43 -15.52
N ILE A 110 5.72 7.47 -14.77
CA ILE A 110 5.71 7.70 -13.33
C ILE A 110 5.31 9.14 -12.97
N GLY A 111 5.46 10.12 -13.90
CA GLY A 111 5.20 11.55 -13.68
C GLY A 111 3.79 12.06 -14.04
N ALA A 112 3.01 11.36 -14.85
CA ALA A 112 1.99 11.97 -15.73
C ALA A 112 0.53 12.02 -15.25
N ILE A 113 0.13 11.69 -14.00
CA ILE A 113 -1.28 11.67 -13.58
C ILE A 113 -1.63 12.76 -12.59
N LYS A 114 -2.74 13.52 -12.87
CA LYS A 114 -3.33 14.51 -11.96
C LYS A 114 -4.45 13.88 -11.12
N PHE A 115 -4.33 13.93 -9.80
CA PHE A 115 -5.35 13.50 -8.84
C PHE A 115 -5.91 14.66 -8.03
N LYS A 116 -7.04 14.46 -7.36
CA LYS A 116 -7.72 15.49 -6.56
C LYS A 116 -7.14 15.62 -5.15
N ASP A 117 -6.54 14.56 -4.60
CA ASP A 117 -5.94 14.52 -3.27
C ASP A 117 -4.42 14.29 -3.37
N GLU A 118 -3.64 15.02 -2.56
CA GLU A 118 -2.17 15.00 -2.59
C GLU A 118 -1.59 13.69 -2.03
N GLU A 119 -2.23 13.08 -1.04
CA GLU A 119 -1.79 11.79 -0.47
C GLU A 119 -2.06 10.63 -1.42
N GLU A 120 -3.24 10.61 -2.05
CA GLU A 120 -3.62 9.61 -3.05
C GLU A 120 -2.76 9.73 -4.32
N TYR A 121 -2.43 10.96 -4.74
CA TYR A 121 -1.49 11.23 -5.82
C TYR A 121 -0.10 10.65 -5.55
N LEU A 122 0.45 10.89 -4.36
CA LEU A 122 1.75 10.37 -3.96
C LEU A 122 1.74 8.83 -3.89
N ALA A 123 0.73 8.24 -3.27
CA ALA A 123 0.58 6.79 -3.15
C ALA A 123 0.48 6.10 -4.52
N SER A 124 -0.31 6.66 -5.45
CA SER A 124 -0.46 6.12 -6.80
C SER A 124 0.81 6.22 -7.65
N ASN A 125 1.55 7.35 -7.54
CA ASN A 125 2.82 7.51 -8.24
C ASN A 125 3.90 6.57 -7.69
N HIS A 126 3.98 6.42 -6.37
CA HIS A 126 4.90 5.48 -5.76
C HIS A 126 4.55 4.04 -6.15
N ARG A 127 3.27 3.66 -6.17
CA ARG A 127 2.83 2.34 -6.64
C ARG A 127 3.30 2.06 -8.06
N LYS A 128 3.18 3.02 -8.98
CA LYS A 128 3.66 2.87 -10.37
C LYS A 128 5.17 2.74 -10.45
N LEU A 129 5.90 3.57 -9.69
CA LEU A 129 7.35 3.46 -9.57
C LEU A 129 7.75 2.05 -9.15
N PHE A 130 7.08 1.51 -8.15
CA PHE A 130 7.36 0.18 -7.65
C PHE A 130 6.99 -0.92 -8.64
N ILE A 131 5.85 -0.82 -9.33
CA ILE A 131 5.47 -1.77 -10.38
C ILE A 131 6.47 -1.75 -11.55
N ALA A 132 6.91 -0.56 -11.98
CA ALA A 132 7.92 -0.44 -13.02
C ALA A 132 9.28 -1.03 -12.58
N MET A 133 9.68 -0.77 -11.32
CA MET A 133 10.88 -1.35 -10.71
C MET A 133 10.81 -2.88 -10.64
N ALA A 134 9.64 -3.45 -10.32
CA ALA A 134 9.45 -4.90 -10.27
C ALA A 134 9.63 -5.56 -11.64
N LYS A 135 9.28 -4.84 -12.72
CA LYS A 135 9.47 -5.32 -14.10
C LYS A 135 10.91 -5.19 -14.56
N ASP A 136 11.56 -4.07 -14.24
CA ASP A 136 12.95 -3.82 -14.61
C ASP A 136 13.61 -2.85 -13.61
N ILE A 137 14.56 -3.36 -12.86
CA ILE A 137 15.25 -2.58 -11.82
C ILE A 137 16.06 -1.40 -12.38
N ARG A 138 16.45 -1.43 -13.67
CA ARG A 138 17.16 -0.33 -14.31
C ARG A 138 16.36 0.97 -14.29
N VAL A 139 15.02 0.88 -14.29
CA VAL A 139 14.13 2.04 -14.17
C VAL A 139 14.39 2.82 -12.89
N ILE A 140 14.56 2.13 -11.75
CA ILE A 140 14.82 2.81 -10.48
C ILE A 140 16.23 3.39 -10.42
N LEU A 141 17.23 2.78 -11.08
CA LEU A 141 18.59 3.34 -11.15
C LEU A 141 18.58 4.67 -11.88
N ILE A 142 17.87 4.74 -13.02
CA ILE A 142 17.69 5.99 -13.78
C ILE A 142 16.98 7.03 -12.92
N LYS A 143 15.90 6.65 -12.23
CA LYS A 143 15.15 7.57 -11.33
C LYS A 143 15.96 8.02 -10.11
N LEU A 144 16.83 7.18 -9.57
CA LEU A 144 17.75 7.59 -8.48
C LEU A 144 18.78 8.59 -8.96
N ALA A 145 19.35 8.39 -10.17
CA ALA A 145 20.29 9.31 -10.78
C ALA A 145 19.63 10.67 -11.12
N ASP A 146 18.43 10.65 -11.71
CA ASP A 146 17.59 11.82 -11.95
C ASP A 146 17.30 12.58 -10.63
N ARG A 147 16.78 11.87 -9.61
CA ARG A 147 16.47 12.46 -8.30
C ARG A 147 17.71 13.07 -7.65
N LEU A 148 18.85 12.43 -7.74
CA LEU A 148 20.10 12.93 -7.17
C LEU A 148 20.51 14.26 -7.82
N HIS A 149 20.47 14.36 -9.16
CA HIS A 149 20.77 15.61 -9.82
C HIS A 149 19.74 16.71 -9.51
N ASN A 150 18.46 16.35 -9.44
CA ASN A 150 17.40 17.27 -9.03
C ASN A 150 17.62 17.81 -7.61
N MET A 151 18.09 16.96 -6.67
CA MET A 151 18.43 17.38 -5.30
C MET A 151 19.67 18.28 -5.26
N ARG A 152 20.69 18.04 -6.09
CA ARG A 152 21.91 18.89 -6.21
C ARG A 152 21.57 20.30 -6.70
N THR A 153 20.53 20.44 -7.52
CA THR A 153 20.08 21.73 -8.10
C THR A 153 18.84 22.33 -7.42
N LEU A 154 18.41 21.77 -6.27
CA LEU A 154 17.16 22.11 -5.60
C LEU A 154 17.13 23.58 -5.07
N GLN A 155 18.27 24.20 -4.89
CA GLN A 155 18.42 25.59 -4.44
C GLN A 155 17.70 26.62 -5.33
N TYR A 156 17.49 26.29 -6.60
CA TYR A 156 16.80 27.18 -7.56
C TYR A 156 15.27 27.06 -7.52
N MET A 157 14.74 26.19 -6.65
CA MET A 157 13.29 26.03 -6.47
C MET A 157 12.77 26.88 -5.32
N ARG A 158 11.44 27.15 -5.30
CA ARG A 158 10.78 27.85 -4.18
C ARG A 158 10.88 27.01 -2.89
N PRO A 159 10.99 27.66 -1.69
CA PRO A 159 11.19 26.96 -0.41
C PRO A 159 10.15 25.86 -0.11
N GLU A 160 8.88 26.07 -0.45
CA GLU A 160 7.82 25.07 -0.26
C GLU A 160 8.07 23.83 -1.11
N LYS A 161 8.49 24.01 -2.39
CA LYS A 161 8.81 22.92 -3.29
C LYS A 161 10.09 22.20 -2.85
N GLN A 162 11.08 22.94 -2.32
CA GLN A 162 12.29 22.34 -1.73
C GLN A 162 11.94 21.38 -0.60
N LYS A 163 11.09 21.79 0.35
CA LYS A 163 10.66 20.97 1.48
C LYS A 163 9.85 19.75 1.03
N LYS A 164 8.93 19.92 0.07
CA LYS A 164 8.12 18.81 -0.48
C LYS A 164 8.99 17.75 -1.11
N ILE A 165 9.87 18.14 -2.05
CA ILE A 165 10.78 17.21 -2.76
C ILE A 165 11.74 16.53 -1.76
N SER A 166 12.24 17.26 -0.76
CA SER A 166 13.14 16.69 0.26
C SER A 166 12.45 15.67 1.16
N ARG A 167 11.17 15.89 1.55
CA ARG A 167 10.40 14.89 2.31
C ARG A 167 10.18 13.62 1.50
N GLU A 168 9.74 13.76 0.24
CA GLU A 168 9.57 12.63 -0.67
C GLU A 168 10.89 11.86 -0.86
N THR A 169 12.00 12.57 -1.02
CA THR A 169 13.32 11.95 -1.19
C THR A 169 13.72 11.15 0.04
N LEU A 170 13.53 11.68 1.26
CA LEU A 170 13.82 10.96 2.51
C LEU A 170 12.87 9.78 2.78
N SER A 171 11.59 9.90 2.38
CA SER A 171 10.59 8.87 2.68
C SER A 171 10.57 7.73 1.67
N VAL A 172 11.04 7.95 0.44
CA VAL A 172 10.94 6.95 -0.65
C VAL A 172 12.30 6.65 -1.28
N TYR A 173 12.97 7.64 -1.87
CA TYR A 173 14.16 7.39 -2.70
C TYR A 173 15.39 6.98 -1.89
N ALA A 174 15.67 7.62 -0.76
CA ALA A 174 16.80 7.27 0.10
C ALA A 174 16.65 5.86 0.71
N PRO A 175 15.47 5.42 1.22
CA PRO A 175 15.26 4.04 1.64
C PRO A 175 15.40 3.02 0.51
N ILE A 176 14.94 3.31 -0.71
CA ILE A 176 15.13 2.43 -1.87
C ILE A 176 16.63 2.28 -2.18
N ALA A 177 17.37 3.40 -2.26
CA ALA A 177 18.82 3.37 -2.47
C ALA A 177 19.52 2.55 -1.36
N HIS A 178 19.08 2.67 -0.11
CA HIS A 178 19.57 1.86 1.00
C HIS A 178 19.31 0.36 0.81
N ARG A 179 18.11 -0.02 0.38
CA ARG A 179 17.75 -1.43 0.12
C ARG A 179 18.51 -2.02 -1.05
N LEU A 180 18.78 -1.21 -2.08
CA LEU A 180 19.62 -1.60 -3.21
C LEU A 180 21.11 -1.60 -2.86
N GLY A 181 21.49 -1.17 -1.65
CA GLY A 181 22.87 -1.11 -1.19
C GLY A 181 23.69 0.05 -1.77
N ILE A 182 23.06 0.97 -2.53
CA ILE A 182 23.74 2.10 -3.18
C ILE A 182 24.01 3.19 -2.12
N SER A 183 25.06 2.97 -1.31
CA SER A 183 25.32 3.80 -0.13
C SER A 183 25.69 5.23 -0.49
N GLU A 184 26.42 5.46 -1.60
CA GLU A 184 26.84 6.79 -2.02
C GLU A 184 25.64 7.67 -2.34
N ILE A 185 24.72 7.20 -3.22
CA ILE A 185 23.51 7.94 -3.58
C ILE A 185 22.60 8.13 -2.36
N LYS A 186 22.39 7.09 -1.58
CA LYS A 186 21.58 7.14 -0.35
C LYS A 186 22.07 8.24 0.60
N ASN A 187 23.36 8.28 0.86
CA ASN A 187 23.94 9.23 1.82
C ASN A 187 23.83 10.66 1.30
N GLU A 188 24.11 10.90 0.03
CA GLU A 188 24.01 12.23 -0.57
C GLU A 188 22.55 12.70 -0.65
N LEU A 189 21.59 11.83 -0.98
CA LEU A 189 20.16 12.15 -0.94
C LEU A 189 19.69 12.51 0.47
N GLU A 190 20.12 11.77 1.49
CA GLU A 190 19.80 12.05 2.89
C GLU A 190 20.37 13.40 3.34
N ASP A 191 21.65 13.68 3.08
CA ASP A 191 22.32 14.91 3.51
C ASP A 191 21.75 16.15 2.81
N LEU A 192 21.47 16.06 1.47
CA LEU A 192 20.83 17.13 0.73
C LEU A 192 19.41 17.39 1.21
N SER A 193 18.63 16.33 1.47
CA SER A 193 17.27 16.48 1.99
C SER A 193 17.26 17.11 3.38
N PHE A 194 18.15 16.68 4.25
CA PHE A 194 18.31 17.25 5.59
C PHE A 194 18.63 18.75 5.54
N LYS A 195 19.52 19.17 4.64
CA LYS A 195 19.88 20.57 4.43
C LYS A 195 18.65 21.47 4.14
N TYR A 196 17.67 20.99 3.34
CA TYR A 196 16.49 21.78 3.00
C TYR A 196 15.33 21.62 3.99
N LEU A 197 15.29 20.55 4.78
CA LEU A 197 14.25 20.35 5.78
C LEU A 197 14.54 21.06 7.10
N ASP A 198 15.79 21.02 7.55
CA ASP A 198 16.23 21.66 8.79
C ASP A 198 17.64 22.25 8.62
N TYR A 199 17.71 23.38 7.94
CA TYR A 199 18.97 24.05 7.61
C TYR A 199 19.78 24.42 8.86
N LYS A 200 19.11 24.83 9.95
CA LYS A 200 19.78 25.22 11.19
C LYS A 200 20.53 24.05 11.82
N LYS A 201 19.86 22.91 11.97
CA LYS A 201 20.50 21.71 12.53
C LYS A 201 21.53 21.09 11.58
N TYR A 202 21.32 21.20 10.26
CA TYR A 202 22.31 20.79 9.28
C TYR A 202 23.64 21.54 9.43
N GLU A 203 23.60 22.90 9.49
CA GLU A 203 24.82 23.71 9.67
C GLU A 203 25.46 23.46 11.06
N GLU A 204 24.65 23.36 12.14
CA GLU A 204 25.14 23.03 13.47
C GLU A 204 25.95 21.70 13.47
N ILE A 205 25.39 20.65 12.91
CA ILE A 205 26.08 19.34 12.86
C ILE A 205 27.30 19.40 11.94
N LYS A 206 27.21 20.08 10.82
CA LYS A 206 28.32 20.26 9.89
C LYS A 206 29.52 20.97 10.54
N ASP A 207 29.26 22.02 11.32
CA ASP A 207 30.31 22.76 12.03
C ASP A 207 30.92 21.91 13.15
N LEU A 208 30.09 21.18 13.93
CA LEU A 208 30.57 20.24 14.95
C LEU A 208 31.43 19.12 14.33
N VAL A 209 31.05 18.59 13.18
CA VAL A 209 31.85 17.56 12.47
C VAL A 209 33.17 18.15 12.01
N LYS A 210 33.17 19.33 11.38
CA LYS A 210 34.41 19.99 10.93
C LYS A 210 35.39 20.27 12.07
N GLN A 211 34.87 20.79 13.18
CA GLN A 211 35.67 21.03 14.37
C GLN A 211 36.32 19.73 14.88
N ARG A 212 35.50 18.67 14.95
CA ARG A 212 35.99 17.36 15.42
C ARG A 212 36.99 16.71 14.44
N GLU A 213 36.79 16.88 13.14
CA GLU A 213 37.77 16.42 12.14
C GLU A 213 39.09 17.18 12.25
N SER A 214 39.04 18.50 12.41
CA SER A 214 40.25 19.31 12.63
C SER A 214 41.03 18.89 13.89
N ASP A 215 40.31 18.70 15.00
CA ASP A 215 40.89 18.39 16.32
C ASP A 215 41.50 16.97 16.36
N ARG A 216 41.06 16.04 15.51
CA ARG A 216 41.44 14.63 15.56
C ARG A 216 42.11 14.08 14.31
N ASN A 217 42.36 14.90 13.34
CA ASN A 217 42.96 14.44 12.06
C ASN A 217 44.38 13.84 12.31
N GLU A 218 45.18 14.46 13.17
CA GLU A 218 46.47 13.93 13.53
C GLU A 218 46.37 12.53 14.17
N GLN A 219 45.46 12.35 15.11
CA GLN A 219 45.21 11.07 15.80
C GLN A 219 44.76 9.97 14.86
N VAL A 220 43.93 10.32 13.85
CA VAL A 220 43.50 9.38 12.81
C VAL A 220 44.70 8.99 11.93
N GLN A 221 45.55 9.94 11.55
CA GLN A 221 46.73 9.65 10.75
C GLN A 221 47.77 8.83 11.51
N GLU A 222 47.97 9.08 12.80
CA GLU A 222 48.82 8.26 13.68
C GLU A 222 48.30 6.82 13.77
N MET A 223 46.99 6.63 13.99
CA MET A 223 46.38 5.29 14.02
C MET A 223 46.50 4.58 12.69
N ILE A 224 46.32 5.30 11.56
CA ILE A 224 46.50 4.75 10.22
C ILE A 224 47.95 4.29 10.05
N SER A 225 48.96 5.13 10.42
CA SER A 225 50.35 4.79 10.33
C SER A 225 50.74 3.57 11.16
N ASP A 226 50.18 3.47 12.35
CA ASP A 226 50.34 2.33 13.25
C ASP A 226 49.78 1.02 12.68
N ILE A 227 48.60 1.09 12.07
CA ILE A 227 48.00 -0.09 11.41
C ILE A 227 48.78 -0.45 10.16
N GLU A 228 49.21 0.54 9.36
CA GLU A 228 50.05 0.31 8.22
C GLU A 228 51.36 -0.40 8.53
N ALA A 229 52.01 -0.01 9.66
CA ALA A 229 53.24 -0.67 10.12
C ALA A 229 52.98 -2.17 10.36
N ILE A 230 51.89 -2.51 11.01
CA ILE A 230 51.46 -3.92 11.26
C ILE A 230 51.23 -4.64 9.93
N LEU A 231 50.44 -4.06 9.01
CA LEU A 231 50.11 -4.72 7.75
C LEU A 231 51.31 -4.93 6.82
N LYS A 232 52.30 -4.01 6.85
CA LYS A 232 53.56 -4.14 6.14
C LYS A 232 54.44 -5.26 6.70
N GLU A 233 54.50 -5.41 8.06
CA GLU A 233 55.24 -6.49 8.73
C GLU A 233 54.76 -7.88 8.25
N TYR A 234 53.45 -8.04 8.07
CA TYR A 234 52.84 -9.31 7.66
C TYR A 234 52.64 -9.43 6.13
N ASN A 235 53.17 -8.47 5.35
CA ASN A 235 53.13 -8.47 3.88
C ASN A 235 51.70 -8.61 3.29
N ILE A 236 50.69 -8.02 3.98
CA ILE A 236 49.31 -8.00 3.50
C ILE A 236 49.10 -6.84 2.54
N GLN A 237 48.41 -7.08 1.43
CA GLN A 237 48.01 -5.99 0.53
C GLN A 237 46.82 -5.24 1.12
N TYR A 238 46.90 -3.92 1.20
CA TYR A 238 45.89 -3.09 1.79
C TYR A 238 45.78 -1.71 1.13
N ARG A 239 44.63 -1.11 1.33
CA ARG A 239 44.34 0.31 1.10
C ARG A 239 43.60 0.81 2.36
N ILE A 240 44.16 1.81 3.06
CA ILE A 240 43.63 2.32 4.33
C ILE A 240 43.37 3.82 4.24
N PHE A 241 42.24 4.27 4.78
CA PHE A 241 41.90 5.68 4.84
C PHE A 241 40.89 5.97 5.94
N GLY A 242 40.91 7.22 6.43
CA GLY A 242 39.91 7.74 7.35
C GLY A 242 38.59 8.05 6.61
N ARG A 243 37.47 7.81 7.25
CA ARG A 243 36.13 8.10 6.73
C ARG A 243 35.34 8.93 7.72
N SER A 244 34.88 10.10 7.30
CA SER A 244 33.89 10.88 8.05
C SER A 244 32.49 10.34 7.84
N LYS A 245 31.64 10.56 8.85
CA LYS A 245 30.24 10.11 8.83
C LYS A 245 29.35 11.18 8.25
N HIS A 246 28.32 10.73 7.48
CA HIS A 246 27.32 11.61 6.88
C HIS A 246 26.46 12.32 7.93
N PHE A 247 26.12 13.60 7.69
CA PHE A 247 25.47 14.50 8.63
C PHE A 247 24.09 14.00 9.05
N TYR A 248 23.28 13.56 8.10
CA TYR A 248 21.95 13.00 8.43
C TYR A 248 22.03 11.73 9.28
N SER A 249 23.03 10.88 9.04
CA SER A 249 23.25 9.67 9.85
C SER A 249 23.62 10.00 11.30
N ILE A 250 24.34 11.09 11.54
CA ILE A 250 24.64 11.62 12.88
C ILE A 250 23.36 12.16 13.52
N TYR A 251 22.65 13.05 12.82
CA TYR A 251 21.37 13.62 13.25
C TYR A 251 20.36 12.53 13.67
N LYS A 252 20.18 11.54 12.80
CA LYS A 252 19.28 10.40 13.08
C LYS A 252 19.66 9.66 14.35
N LYS A 253 20.95 9.42 14.60
CA LYS A 253 21.41 8.79 15.85
C LYS A 253 21.16 9.66 17.08
N MET A 254 21.37 10.98 16.98
CA MET A 254 21.07 11.91 18.06
C MET A 254 19.60 11.87 18.44
N VAL A 255 18.70 11.96 17.45
CA VAL A 255 17.25 11.98 17.67
C VAL A 255 16.71 10.62 18.11
N THR A 256 17.05 9.53 17.40
CA THR A 256 16.46 8.20 17.70
C THR A 256 16.98 7.55 18.95
N LYS A 257 18.22 7.86 19.37
CA LYS A 257 18.85 7.30 20.58
C LYS A 257 18.95 8.29 21.72
N ASN A 258 18.40 9.50 21.55
CA ASN A 258 18.48 10.63 22.49
C ASN A 258 19.92 10.86 23.02
N LYS A 259 20.89 10.88 22.07
CA LYS A 259 22.33 11.06 22.40
C LYS A 259 22.80 12.45 22.01
N ARG A 260 23.69 12.99 22.82
CA ARG A 260 24.45 14.20 22.48
C ARG A 260 25.51 13.87 21.42
N PHE A 261 25.99 14.87 20.70
CA PHE A 261 27.01 14.71 19.65
C PHE A 261 28.29 14.05 20.18
N GLU A 262 28.74 14.44 21.41
CA GLU A 262 29.94 13.91 22.09
C GLU A 262 29.82 12.41 22.39
N GLU A 263 28.60 11.90 22.58
CA GLU A 263 28.34 10.49 22.90
C GLU A 263 28.32 9.58 21.66
N ILE A 264 28.49 10.18 20.45
CA ILE A 264 28.59 9.43 19.20
C ILE A 264 30.04 9.01 18.98
N LEU A 265 30.36 7.80 19.39
CA LEU A 265 31.74 7.26 19.40
C LEU A 265 32.24 6.88 17.99
N ASP A 266 31.37 6.78 17.00
CA ASP A 266 31.65 6.32 15.62
C ASP A 266 31.70 7.46 14.59
N LEU A 267 32.13 8.65 15.02
CA LEU A 267 32.29 9.81 14.14
C LEU A 267 33.48 9.66 13.20
N LEU A 268 34.54 9.07 13.68
CA LEU A 268 35.75 8.81 12.92
C LEU A 268 35.91 7.30 12.75
N ALA A 269 35.80 6.86 11.51
CA ALA A 269 35.99 5.47 11.15
C ALA A 269 37.23 5.33 10.24
N ILE A 270 37.96 4.27 10.47
CA ILE A 270 39.07 3.86 9.60
C ILE A 270 38.57 2.70 8.74
N ARG A 271 38.80 2.79 7.44
CA ARG A 271 38.44 1.74 6.51
C ARG A 271 39.70 1.09 5.99
N ILE A 272 39.73 -0.23 6.01
CA ILE A 272 40.78 -1.07 5.48
C ILE A 272 40.18 -1.95 4.40
N ILE A 273 40.76 -1.88 3.21
CA ILE A 273 40.37 -2.69 2.06
C ILE A 273 41.55 -3.61 1.73
N THR A 274 41.26 -4.91 1.57
CA THR A 274 42.26 -5.94 1.27
C THR A 274 41.78 -6.83 0.12
N ASP A 275 42.60 -7.76 -0.31
CA ASP A 275 42.35 -8.62 -1.48
C ASP A 275 41.51 -9.85 -1.19
N SER A 276 41.53 -10.38 0.05
CA SER A 276 40.86 -11.64 0.38
C SER A 276 40.11 -11.62 1.70
N VAL A 277 39.10 -12.51 1.80
CA VAL A 277 38.34 -12.72 3.05
C VAL A 277 39.23 -13.20 4.19
N VAL A 278 40.22 -14.05 3.88
CA VAL A 278 41.17 -14.54 4.89
C VAL A 278 41.95 -13.38 5.50
N HIS A 279 42.50 -12.50 4.63
CA HIS A 279 43.21 -11.31 5.11
C HIS A 279 42.32 -10.36 5.91
N CYS A 280 40.99 -10.30 5.65
CA CYS A 280 40.10 -9.51 6.51
C CYS A 280 40.11 -10.00 7.96
N TYR A 281 40.08 -11.31 8.18
CA TYR A 281 40.13 -11.89 9.55
C TYR A 281 41.53 -11.83 10.16
N GLU A 282 42.57 -11.99 9.36
CA GLU A 282 43.95 -11.79 9.84
C GLU A 282 44.20 -10.37 10.31
N ILE A 283 43.82 -9.36 9.52
CA ILE A 283 43.91 -7.94 9.92
C ILE A 283 43.15 -7.69 11.22
N LEU A 284 41.93 -8.23 11.37
CA LEU A 284 41.16 -8.14 12.58
C LEU A 284 41.95 -8.73 13.77
N GLY A 285 42.55 -9.91 13.60
CA GLY A 285 43.35 -10.60 14.62
C GLY A 285 44.55 -9.74 15.08
N TYR A 286 45.32 -9.18 14.14
CA TYR A 286 46.45 -8.31 14.45
C TYR A 286 46.04 -7.04 15.19
N ILE A 287 44.92 -6.41 14.74
CA ILE A 287 44.39 -5.22 15.39
C ILE A 287 43.97 -5.55 16.84
N HIS A 288 43.27 -6.66 17.07
CA HIS A 288 42.81 -7.06 18.40
C HIS A 288 43.95 -7.54 19.31
N ALA A 289 45.06 -8.01 18.74
CA ALA A 289 46.26 -8.34 19.49
C ALA A 289 46.96 -7.10 20.04
N LYS A 290 46.97 -5.98 19.30
CA LYS A 290 47.60 -4.70 19.71
C LYS A 290 46.64 -3.80 20.50
N TYR A 291 45.36 -3.73 20.11
CA TYR A 291 44.37 -2.83 20.70
C TYR A 291 43.19 -3.59 21.31
N ARG A 292 42.69 -3.11 22.45
CA ARG A 292 41.54 -3.74 23.12
C ARG A 292 40.24 -3.38 22.47
N PRO A 293 39.45 -4.39 21.96
CA PRO A 293 38.13 -4.12 21.42
C PRO A 293 37.13 -3.80 22.54
N ILE A 294 36.16 -2.92 22.23
CA ILE A 294 35.02 -2.63 23.12
C ILE A 294 34.02 -3.79 23.06
N PRO A 295 33.69 -4.46 24.20
CA PRO A 295 32.73 -5.56 24.22
C PRO A 295 31.37 -5.19 23.61
N GLY A 296 30.78 -6.12 22.83
CA GLY A 296 29.49 -5.93 22.18
C GLY A 296 29.50 -4.97 20.98
N ARG A 297 30.67 -4.46 20.57
CA ARG A 297 30.82 -3.58 19.40
C ARG A 297 31.39 -4.27 18.18
N PHE A 298 31.80 -5.51 18.28
CA PHE A 298 32.20 -6.32 17.14
C PHE A 298 30.98 -6.81 16.35
N LYS A 299 31.04 -6.72 15.03
CA LYS A 299 30.00 -7.21 14.12
C LYS A 299 30.65 -7.84 12.91
N ASP A 300 30.29 -9.08 12.65
CA ASP A 300 30.73 -9.84 11.48
C ASP A 300 29.63 -9.87 10.44
N TYR A 301 29.71 -8.94 9.49
CA TYR A 301 28.83 -8.92 8.34
C TYR A 301 29.39 -9.67 7.13
N ILE A 302 30.60 -10.28 7.24
CA ILE A 302 31.11 -11.18 6.23
C ILE A 302 30.44 -12.56 6.39
N ALA A 303 30.44 -13.09 7.61
CA ALA A 303 29.76 -14.36 7.95
C ALA A 303 28.23 -14.23 7.86
N MET A 304 27.67 -13.06 8.22
CA MET A 304 26.23 -12.78 8.21
C MET A 304 25.93 -11.50 7.43
N PRO A 305 25.88 -11.55 6.08
CA PRO A 305 25.61 -10.39 5.25
C PRO A 305 24.26 -9.74 5.55
N LYS A 306 24.19 -8.43 5.41
CA LYS A 306 22.89 -7.72 5.51
C LYS A 306 21.98 -8.02 4.32
N ALA A 307 20.69 -7.77 4.46
CA ALA A 307 19.70 -7.98 3.40
C ALA A 307 19.99 -7.22 2.08
N ASN A 308 20.79 -6.17 2.13
CA ASN A 308 21.28 -5.40 0.99
C ASN A 308 22.67 -5.85 0.53
N MET A 309 23.08 -7.08 0.83
CA MET A 309 24.36 -7.71 0.51
C MET A 309 25.60 -7.02 1.08
N TYR A 310 25.43 -6.07 2.02
CA TYR A 310 26.55 -5.42 2.69
C TYR A 310 27.36 -6.42 3.50
N GLN A 311 28.67 -6.50 3.24
CA GLN A 311 29.64 -7.32 3.95
C GLN A 311 30.81 -6.46 4.45
N SER A 312 31.21 -6.63 5.69
CA SER A 312 32.38 -5.99 6.30
C SER A 312 32.57 -6.53 7.74
N LEU A 313 33.77 -6.60 8.23
CA LEU A 313 34.03 -6.71 9.68
C LEU A 313 33.98 -5.30 10.28
N HIS A 314 33.29 -5.12 11.39
CA HIS A 314 33.28 -3.89 12.16
C HIS A 314 33.77 -4.16 13.54
N THR A 315 34.76 -3.44 14.00
CA THR A 315 35.21 -3.44 15.38
C THR A 315 35.40 -2.02 15.88
N THR A 316 35.26 -1.83 17.17
CA THR A 316 35.55 -0.57 17.84
C THR A 316 36.64 -0.83 18.86
N ILE A 317 37.75 -0.11 18.74
CA ILE A 317 38.94 -0.27 19.61
C ILE A 317 39.20 0.99 20.44
N VAL A 318 39.93 0.82 21.51
CA VAL A 318 40.43 1.92 22.34
C VAL A 318 41.95 1.97 22.20
N GLU A 319 42.46 3.12 21.76
CA GLU A 319 43.88 3.43 21.75
C GLU A 319 44.36 3.66 23.19
N PRO A 320 45.48 2.97 23.63
CA PRO A 320 45.88 2.97 25.05
C PRO A 320 46.47 4.28 25.56
N GLU A 321 47.13 5.07 24.69
CA GLU A 321 47.90 6.24 25.12
C GLU A 321 47.01 7.43 25.50
N HIS A 322 45.99 7.71 24.66
CA HIS A 322 45.11 8.86 24.84
C HIS A 322 43.65 8.46 25.13
N GLY A 323 43.33 7.16 25.11
CA GLY A 323 41.97 6.65 25.32
C GLY A 323 40.99 6.95 24.16
N ASN A 324 41.52 7.26 22.98
CA ASN A 324 40.71 7.54 21.82
C ASN A 324 40.01 6.29 21.30
N ILE A 325 38.77 6.47 20.81
CA ILE A 325 37.93 5.39 20.30
C ILE A 325 37.84 5.47 18.79
N PHE A 326 38.23 4.38 18.12
CA PHE A 326 38.17 4.26 16.66
C PHE A 326 37.25 3.11 16.25
N GLU A 327 36.33 3.37 15.28
CA GLU A 327 35.63 2.31 14.57
C GLU A 327 36.48 1.88 13.35
N ILE A 328 36.76 0.58 13.23
CA ILE A 328 37.51 0.02 12.12
C ILE A 328 36.57 -0.87 11.31
N GLN A 329 36.56 -0.64 10.01
CA GLN A 329 35.82 -1.40 9.02
C GLN A 329 36.79 -2.10 8.08
N ILE A 330 36.72 -3.43 8.02
CA ILE A 330 37.62 -4.25 7.18
C ILE A 330 36.79 -5.02 6.18
N ARG A 331 37.18 -4.96 4.90
CA ARG A 331 36.48 -5.63 3.81
C ARG A 331 37.39 -5.85 2.61
N THR A 332 36.97 -6.72 1.69
CA THR A 332 37.67 -6.91 0.40
C THR A 332 37.30 -5.81 -0.58
N GLU A 333 38.06 -5.71 -1.70
CA GLU A 333 37.74 -4.78 -2.79
C GLU A 333 36.36 -5.06 -3.41
N GLU A 334 35.97 -6.34 -3.53
CA GLU A 334 34.66 -6.72 -4.02
C GLU A 334 33.56 -6.29 -3.04
N MET A 335 33.74 -6.51 -1.75
CA MET A 335 32.81 -6.07 -0.71
C MET A 335 32.71 -4.55 -0.63
N ASP A 336 33.81 -3.83 -0.90
CA ASP A 336 33.83 -2.35 -0.96
C ASP A 336 32.99 -1.86 -2.15
N ALA A 337 33.19 -2.44 -3.32
CA ALA A 337 32.38 -2.12 -4.50
C ALA A 337 30.89 -2.36 -4.27
N ILE A 338 30.52 -3.50 -3.66
CA ILE A 338 29.13 -3.81 -3.30
C ILE A 338 28.58 -2.84 -2.24
N ALA A 339 29.38 -2.47 -1.25
CA ALA A 339 28.96 -1.55 -0.19
C ALA A 339 28.73 -0.12 -0.68
N GLU A 340 29.44 0.35 -1.70
CA GLU A 340 29.28 1.71 -2.26
C GLU A 340 28.24 1.76 -3.38
N ARG A 341 28.27 0.79 -4.32
CA ARG A 341 27.45 0.76 -5.53
C ARG A 341 26.25 -0.19 -5.44
N GLY A 342 26.17 -1.00 -4.37
CA GLY A 342 25.06 -1.93 -4.15
C GLY A 342 24.94 -2.97 -5.26
N VAL A 343 23.69 -3.22 -5.63
CA VAL A 343 23.33 -4.16 -6.70
C VAL A 343 24.05 -3.82 -8.01
N ALA A 344 24.30 -2.55 -8.30
CA ALA A 344 24.99 -2.10 -9.51
C ALA A 344 26.45 -2.63 -9.60
N ALA A 345 27.11 -2.93 -8.48
CA ALA A 345 28.44 -3.52 -8.48
C ALA A 345 28.46 -4.96 -9.04
N HIS A 346 27.37 -5.70 -8.88
CA HIS A 346 27.22 -7.03 -9.49
C HIS A 346 26.99 -6.94 -11.00
N TRP A 347 26.42 -5.83 -11.46
CA TRP A 347 26.21 -5.53 -12.87
C TRP A 347 27.45 -4.93 -13.55
N LYS A 348 28.61 -5.08 -12.96
CA LYS A 348 29.83 -4.70 -13.68
C LYS A 348 29.70 -5.31 -15.08
N TYR A 349 29.32 -4.45 -16.03
CA TYR A 349 29.10 -4.81 -17.41
C TYR A 349 30.27 -5.64 -17.89
N LYS A 350 30.05 -6.92 -18.11
CA LYS A 350 31.08 -7.87 -18.58
C LYS A 350 30.84 -8.02 -20.06
N GLU A 351 31.54 -7.21 -20.86
CA GLU A 351 31.52 -7.26 -22.34
C GLU A 351 31.72 -8.67 -22.91
N ASN A 352 32.28 -9.60 -22.14
CA ASN A 352 32.73 -10.91 -22.62
C ASN A 352 31.69 -12.02 -22.49
N ARG A 353 30.46 -11.75 -22.04
CA ARG A 353 29.37 -12.73 -21.96
C ARG A 353 28.17 -12.26 -22.77
N ASN A 354 27.54 -13.20 -23.52
CA ASN A 354 26.20 -12.99 -24.07
C ASN A 354 25.19 -12.85 -22.91
N TYR A 355 25.09 -11.66 -22.36
CA TYR A 355 24.19 -11.35 -21.27
C TYR A 355 22.82 -11.00 -21.87
N ALA A 356 21.80 -11.82 -21.56
CA ALA A 356 20.41 -11.46 -21.77
C ALA A 356 19.88 -10.75 -20.51
N PRO A 357 19.06 -9.69 -20.65
CA PRO A 357 18.48 -8.95 -19.50
C PRO A 357 17.76 -9.84 -18.49
N GLU A 358 17.16 -10.93 -18.96
CA GLU A 358 16.47 -11.93 -18.14
C GLU A 358 17.39 -12.64 -17.13
N TYR A 359 18.67 -12.84 -17.47
CA TYR A 359 19.64 -13.42 -16.55
C TYR A 359 20.07 -12.45 -15.46
N GLU A 360 20.21 -11.17 -15.80
CA GLU A 360 20.51 -10.12 -14.82
C GLU A 360 19.37 -9.97 -13.81
N GLN A 361 18.15 -9.90 -14.30
CA GLN A 361 16.94 -9.80 -13.46
C GLN A 361 16.84 -11.01 -12.51
N LYS A 362 17.04 -12.22 -13.03
CA LYS A 362 16.96 -13.44 -12.23
C LYS A 362 18.08 -13.54 -11.18
N GLU A 363 19.30 -13.13 -11.51
CA GLU A 363 20.42 -13.10 -10.54
C GLU A 363 20.14 -12.14 -9.39
N ILE A 364 19.45 -11.01 -9.66
CA ILE A 364 19.02 -10.04 -8.66
C ILE A 364 17.93 -10.63 -7.78
N GLU A 365 16.91 -11.23 -8.39
CA GLU A 365 15.82 -11.88 -7.67
C GLU A 365 16.32 -12.99 -6.75
N ASP A 366 17.36 -13.73 -7.18
CA ASP A 366 17.99 -14.76 -6.38
C ASP A 366 18.83 -14.19 -5.21
N LYS A 367 19.51 -13.05 -5.42
CA LYS A 367 20.34 -12.39 -4.41
C LYS A 367 19.54 -11.46 -3.49
N LEU A 368 18.52 -10.78 -4.03
CA LEU A 368 17.63 -9.90 -3.28
C LEU A 368 16.28 -10.57 -3.03
N SER A 369 16.22 -11.40 -2.01
CA SER A 369 14.99 -12.12 -1.65
C SER A 369 13.78 -11.19 -1.47
N TRP A 370 13.98 -9.98 -0.96
CA TRP A 370 12.92 -8.97 -0.80
C TRP A 370 12.39 -8.45 -2.14
N PHE A 371 13.23 -8.42 -3.19
CA PHE A 371 12.81 -7.98 -4.52
C PHE A 371 11.88 -8.99 -5.19
N ARG A 372 12.14 -10.28 -5.00
CA ARG A 372 11.23 -11.35 -5.44
C ARG A 372 9.87 -11.27 -4.76
N ASP A 373 9.86 -11.09 -3.44
CA ASP A 373 8.61 -10.95 -2.69
C ASP A 373 7.83 -9.73 -3.14
N PHE A 374 8.53 -8.65 -3.41
CA PHE A 374 8.00 -7.42 -3.93
C PHE A 374 7.41 -7.58 -5.34
N SER A 375 8.11 -8.26 -6.27
CA SER A 375 7.60 -8.58 -7.61
C SER A 375 6.30 -9.41 -7.54
N MET A 376 6.24 -10.39 -6.63
CA MET A 376 5.02 -11.18 -6.41
C MET A 376 3.86 -10.36 -5.85
N MET A 377 4.12 -9.33 -5.04
CA MET A 377 3.08 -8.44 -4.50
C MET A 377 2.50 -7.49 -5.56
N THR A 378 3.29 -7.13 -6.58
CA THR A 378 2.84 -6.22 -7.65
C THR A 378 1.93 -6.91 -8.68
N ASP A 379 2.00 -8.23 -8.79
CA ASP A 379 1.15 -9.03 -9.69
C ASP A 379 -0.27 -9.25 -9.11
N GLU A 380 -0.48 -9.01 -7.81
CA GLU A 380 -1.79 -9.12 -7.18
C GLU A 380 -2.49 -7.74 -7.17
N GLU A 381 -3.65 -7.63 -7.80
CA GLU A 381 -4.51 -6.43 -7.84
C GLU A 381 -5.05 -6.08 -6.44
N SER A 382 -4.31 -5.26 -5.68
CA SER A 382 -4.92 -4.56 -4.54
C SER A 382 -5.62 -3.30 -5.06
N GLU A 383 -6.92 -3.17 -4.81
CA GLU A 383 -7.73 -2.04 -5.29
C GLU A 383 -7.39 -0.71 -4.59
N ASP A 384 -6.83 -0.74 -3.37
CA ASP A 384 -6.51 0.46 -2.59
C ASP A 384 -5.00 0.82 -2.63
N PRO A 385 -4.63 1.96 -3.27
CA PRO A 385 -3.25 2.43 -3.32
C PRO A 385 -2.64 2.77 -1.95
N LEU A 386 -3.45 3.20 -0.97
CA LEU A 386 -2.98 3.57 0.37
C LEU A 386 -2.63 2.33 1.19
N GLU A 387 -3.49 1.29 1.18
CA GLU A 387 -3.21 0.00 1.83
C GLU A 387 -1.94 -0.65 1.24
N TYR A 388 -1.79 -0.60 -0.10
CA TYR A 388 -0.61 -1.08 -0.80
C TYR A 388 0.66 -0.37 -0.32
N MET A 389 0.62 0.98 -0.19
CA MET A 389 1.76 1.77 0.27
C MET A 389 2.11 1.51 1.74
N ASP A 390 1.12 1.33 2.63
CA ASP A 390 1.36 1.04 4.05
C ASP A 390 2.04 -0.32 4.24
N VAL A 391 1.59 -1.34 3.52
CA VAL A 391 2.22 -2.68 3.52
C VAL A 391 3.64 -2.59 2.98
N LEU A 392 3.82 -1.88 1.87
CA LEU A 392 5.12 -1.72 1.22
C LEU A 392 6.12 -0.96 2.09
N GLN A 393 5.69 0.12 2.75
CA GLN A 393 6.52 0.88 3.66
C GLN A 393 7.00 0.02 4.84
N LYS A 394 6.13 -0.79 5.42
CA LYS A 394 6.48 -1.69 6.51
C LYS A 394 7.50 -2.76 6.07
N ASP A 395 7.27 -3.40 4.94
CA ASP A 395 8.15 -4.49 4.46
C ASP A 395 9.49 -3.97 3.90
N ILE A 396 9.50 -2.79 3.27
CA ILE A 396 10.72 -2.22 2.67
C ILE A 396 11.55 -1.43 3.68
N PHE A 397 10.93 -0.70 4.63
CA PHE A 397 11.63 0.32 5.42
C PHE A 397 11.87 -0.08 6.88
N GLU A 398 11.21 -1.14 7.40
CA GLU A 398 11.46 -1.60 8.75
C GLU A 398 12.76 -2.43 8.88
N ALA A 399 13.35 -2.39 10.07
CA ALA A 399 14.53 -3.20 10.38
C ALA A 399 14.20 -4.69 10.32
N ASN A 400 15.09 -5.52 9.80
CA ASN A 400 14.91 -6.97 9.75
C ASN A 400 15.43 -7.66 11.02
N VAL A 401 14.75 -8.73 11.42
CA VAL A 401 15.25 -9.75 12.35
C VAL A 401 15.72 -10.98 11.56
N TYR A 402 16.80 -11.58 11.99
CA TYR A 402 17.42 -12.74 11.35
C TYR A 402 17.26 -13.95 12.25
N CYS A 403 16.39 -14.88 11.85
CA CYS A 403 16.12 -16.11 12.57
C CYS A 403 16.74 -17.31 11.84
N LEU A 404 17.02 -18.38 12.56
CA LEU A 404 17.64 -19.56 12.02
C LEU A 404 16.61 -20.71 11.96
N THR A 405 16.68 -21.50 10.91
CA THR A 405 16.03 -22.83 10.91
C THR A 405 16.86 -23.80 11.76
N PRO A 406 16.30 -24.93 12.22
CA PRO A 406 17.07 -25.96 12.92
C PRO A 406 18.28 -26.50 12.16
N ARG A 407 18.28 -26.33 10.83
CA ARG A 407 19.40 -26.72 9.95
C ARG A 407 20.43 -25.58 9.74
N GLY A 408 20.32 -24.48 10.48
CA GLY A 408 21.23 -23.35 10.40
C GLY A 408 21.01 -22.38 9.24
N LYS A 409 19.93 -22.53 8.41
CA LYS A 409 19.63 -21.58 7.35
C LYS A 409 19.08 -20.28 7.97
N VAL A 410 19.69 -19.14 7.62
CA VAL A 410 19.24 -17.82 8.07
C VAL A 410 18.02 -17.35 7.26
N ILE A 411 17.00 -16.91 7.95
CA ILE A 411 15.76 -16.34 7.39
C ILE A 411 15.63 -14.88 7.86
N ALA A 412 15.57 -13.95 6.92
CA ALA A 412 15.32 -12.54 7.21
C ALA A 412 13.82 -12.24 7.20
N LEU A 413 13.34 -11.54 8.23
CA LEU A 413 11.94 -11.15 8.42
C LEU A 413 11.85 -9.68 8.86
N PRO A 414 10.75 -8.95 8.58
CA PRO A 414 10.51 -7.64 9.17
C PRO A 414 10.54 -7.67 10.70
N SER A 415 10.95 -6.58 11.34
CA SER A 415 10.95 -6.48 12.79
C SER A 415 9.55 -6.67 13.37
N GLY A 416 9.43 -7.42 14.46
CA GLY A 416 8.15 -7.76 15.07
C GLY A 416 7.42 -8.92 14.41
N SER A 417 8.01 -9.57 13.40
CA SER A 417 7.48 -10.80 12.79
C SER A 417 7.38 -11.93 13.80
N CYS A 418 6.45 -12.84 13.56
CA CYS A 418 6.13 -13.97 14.42
C CYS A 418 6.41 -15.33 13.72
N PRO A 419 6.26 -16.46 14.40
CA PRO A 419 6.44 -17.78 13.80
C PRO A 419 5.61 -18.05 12.55
N ILE A 420 4.43 -17.42 12.40
CA ILE A 420 3.62 -17.54 11.18
C ILE A 420 4.35 -16.89 10.00
N ASP A 421 4.89 -15.67 10.18
CA ASP A 421 5.69 -15.00 9.15
C ASP A 421 6.88 -15.85 8.71
N PHE A 422 7.56 -16.45 9.69
CA PHE A 422 8.68 -17.34 9.46
C PHE A 422 8.27 -18.60 8.65
N ALA A 423 7.14 -19.22 8.97
CA ALA A 423 6.62 -20.40 8.29
C ALA A 423 6.33 -20.10 6.81
N TYR A 424 5.62 -19.00 6.50
CA TYR A 424 5.35 -18.58 5.14
C TYR A 424 6.62 -18.19 4.37
N ARG A 425 7.62 -17.67 5.06
CA ARG A 425 8.91 -17.33 4.47
C ARG A 425 9.72 -18.56 4.05
N ILE A 426 9.56 -19.67 4.73
CA ILE A 426 10.17 -20.96 4.33
C ILE A 426 9.48 -21.48 3.07
N HIS A 427 8.15 -21.67 3.14
CA HIS A 427 7.34 -22.15 2.03
C HIS A 427 5.85 -21.94 2.32
N THR A 428 5.06 -21.62 1.29
CA THR A 428 3.60 -21.39 1.44
C THR A 428 2.88 -22.60 2.07
N GLU A 429 3.26 -23.84 1.67
CA GLU A 429 2.65 -25.04 2.27
C GLU A 429 3.01 -25.24 3.74
N VAL A 430 4.23 -24.85 4.16
CA VAL A 430 4.62 -24.89 5.58
C VAL A 430 3.75 -23.92 6.35
N GLY A 431 3.57 -22.69 5.83
CA GLY A 431 2.67 -21.70 6.40
C GLY A 431 1.23 -22.21 6.54
N ASN A 432 0.66 -22.75 5.46
CA ASN A 432 -0.72 -23.27 5.45
C ASN A 432 -0.94 -24.46 6.40
N LYS A 433 0.09 -25.27 6.63
CA LYS A 433 0.02 -26.47 7.49
C LYS A 433 0.50 -26.22 8.93
N THR A 434 0.86 -24.99 9.28
CA THR A 434 1.36 -24.62 10.61
C THR A 434 0.29 -24.82 11.69
N VAL A 435 0.65 -25.55 12.74
CA VAL A 435 -0.19 -25.79 13.92
C VAL A 435 0.47 -25.32 15.21
N GLY A 436 1.77 -25.06 15.21
CA GLY A 436 2.54 -24.61 16.37
C GLY A 436 3.97 -24.23 15.99
N ALA A 437 4.72 -23.70 16.94
CA ALA A 437 6.13 -23.38 16.76
C ALA A 437 6.94 -23.57 18.04
N LYS A 438 8.23 -23.89 17.88
CA LYS A 438 9.22 -23.84 18.94
C LYS A 438 10.23 -22.75 18.62
N VAL A 439 10.58 -21.94 19.61
CA VAL A 439 11.65 -20.95 19.51
C VAL A 439 12.70 -21.30 20.56
N ASN A 440 13.93 -21.48 20.13
CA ASN A 440 15.06 -21.92 20.98
C ASN A 440 14.73 -23.20 21.77
N GLY A 441 14.01 -24.14 21.15
CA GLY A 441 13.59 -25.41 21.75
C GLY A 441 12.31 -25.36 22.60
N ALA A 442 11.81 -24.19 22.98
CA ALA A 442 10.58 -24.03 23.76
C ALA A 442 9.36 -23.81 22.86
N ILE A 443 8.21 -24.44 23.17
CA ILE A 443 6.94 -24.20 22.48
C ILE A 443 6.46 -22.78 22.85
N VAL A 444 6.12 -21.99 21.82
CA VAL A 444 5.64 -20.61 21.98
C VAL A 444 4.33 -20.38 21.23
N PRO A 445 3.51 -19.40 21.65
CA PRO A 445 2.37 -18.94 20.88
C PRO A 445 2.79 -18.45 19.49
N LEU A 446 1.93 -18.67 18.48
CA LEU A 446 2.20 -18.31 17.08
C LEU A 446 2.33 -16.78 16.83
N ASN A 447 1.88 -15.94 17.76
CA ASN A 447 1.99 -14.49 17.75
C ASN A 447 3.22 -13.94 18.50
N THR A 448 4.11 -14.79 18.98
CA THR A 448 5.32 -14.36 19.72
C THR A 448 6.27 -13.59 18.81
N PRO A 449 6.69 -12.35 19.16
CA PRO A 449 7.66 -11.60 18.36
C PRO A 449 9.03 -12.30 18.37
N LEU A 450 9.58 -12.54 17.18
CA LEU A 450 10.90 -13.14 16.99
C LEU A 450 12.02 -12.13 17.13
N LYS A 451 13.18 -12.58 17.58
CA LYS A 451 14.41 -11.77 17.74
C LYS A 451 15.52 -12.32 16.86
N THR A 452 16.47 -11.46 16.51
CA THR A 452 17.68 -11.89 15.79
C THR A 452 18.45 -12.91 16.60
N GLY A 453 18.78 -14.05 15.98
CA GLY A 453 19.47 -15.18 16.59
C GLY A 453 18.54 -16.32 17.06
N ASP A 454 17.21 -16.10 17.04
CA ASP A 454 16.27 -17.16 17.42
C ASP A 454 16.31 -18.33 16.44
N VAL A 455 16.38 -19.56 16.98
CA VAL A 455 16.22 -20.80 16.23
C VAL A 455 14.74 -21.17 16.24
N VAL A 456 14.10 -21.14 15.07
CA VAL A 456 12.64 -21.33 14.93
C VAL A 456 12.35 -22.66 14.24
N ASP A 457 11.60 -23.53 14.89
CA ASP A 457 11.12 -24.81 14.38
C ASP A 457 9.60 -24.78 14.27
N ILE A 458 9.08 -24.97 13.04
CA ILE A 458 7.65 -24.91 12.74
C ILE A 458 7.03 -26.31 12.79
N LEU A 459 6.02 -26.46 13.62
CA LEU A 459 5.24 -27.68 13.73
C LEU A 459 4.11 -27.67 12.71
N THR A 460 4.10 -28.64 11.80
CA THR A 460 3.12 -28.75 10.73
C THR A 460 2.24 -29.99 10.89
N ASN A 461 0.97 -29.90 10.43
CA ASN A 461 0.07 -31.03 10.35
C ASN A 461 -0.57 -31.09 8.95
N ASN A 462 -0.50 -32.22 8.29
CA ASN A 462 -1.09 -32.44 6.95
C ASN A 462 -2.62 -32.30 6.95
N ASN A 463 -3.27 -32.55 8.09
CA ASN A 463 -4.72 -32.45 8.25
C ASN A 463 -5.17 -31.07 8.77
N SER A 464 -4.28 -30.06 8.74
CA SER A 464 -4.65 -28.70 9.12
C SER A 464 -5.73 -28.14 8.19
N ALA A 465 -6.72 -27.44 8.75
CA ALA A 465 -7.75 -26.75 7.99
C ALA A 465 -7.20 -25.51 7.21
N GLY A 466 -5.93 -25.20 7.39
CA GLY A 466 -5.29 -24.01 6.81
C GLY A 466 -5.22 -22.81 7.79
N PRO A 467 -4.80 -21.65 7.29
CA PRO A 467 -4.66 -20.45 8.10
C PRO A 467 -6.02 -19.93 8.58
N SER A 468 -6.06 -19.42 9.81
CA SER A 468 -7.21 -18.69 10.36
C SER A 468 -7.25 -17.25 9.82
N ALA A 469 -8.45 -16.69 9.66
CA ALA A 469 -8.65 -15.28 9.31
C ALA A 469 -7.98 -14.32 10.31
N ASP A 470 -7.90 -14.69 11.59
CA ASP A 470 -7.23 -13.89 12.62
C ASP A 470 -5.72 -13.76 12.39
N TRP A 471 -5.09 -14.69 11.65
CA TRP A 471 -3.67 -14.61 11.36
C TRP A 471 -3.32 -13.37 10.53
N ILE A 472 -4.25 -12.85 9.72
CA ILE A 472 -4.05 -11.59 8.95
C ILE A 472 -3.71 -10.42 9.89
N LYS A 473 -4.28 -10.40 11.11
CA LYS A 473 -4.03 -9.35 12.11
C LYS A 473 -2.71 -9.56 12.88
N ILE A 474 -2.25 -10.81 12.96
CA ILE A 474 -1.06 -11.21 13.73
C ILE A 474 0.21 -11.00 12.91
N VAL A 475 0.21 -11.41 11.63
CA VAL A 475 1.38 -11.36 10.76
C VAL A 475 1.82 -9.93 10.46
N LYS A 476 3.14 -9.74 10.40
CA LYS A 476 3.78 -8.47 10.05
C LYS A 476 4.19 -8.40 8.59
N SER A 477 4.69 -9.50 8.02
CA SER A 477 5.13 -9.49 6.62
C SER A 477 3.95 -9.43 5.65
N GLY A 478 4.06 -8.58 4.63
CA GLY A 478 3.10 -8.49 3.54
C GLY A 478 2.99 -9.81 2.77
N HIS A 479 4.12 -10.52 2.62
CA HIS A 479 4.15 -11.85 1.99
C HIS A 479 3.23 -12.85 2.70
N ALA A 480 3.35 -13.02 4.02
CA ALA A 480 2.48 -13.93 4.78
C ALA A 480 1.02 -13.49 4.69
N ARG A 481 0.74 -12.19 4.85
CA ARG A 481 -0.61 -11.62 4.79
C ARG A 481 -1.30 -11.92 3.46
N ASN A 482 -0.61 -11.72 2.35
CA ASN A 482 -1.15 -11.98 1.01
C ASN A 482 -1.39 -13.48 0.78
N LYS A 483 -0.45 -14.35 1.19
CA LYS A 483 -0.64 -15.81 1.04
C LYS A 483 -1.82 -16.32 1.87
N ILE A 484 -2.01 -15.80 3.08
CA ILE A 484 -3.17 -16.12 3.92
C ILE A 484 -4.46 -15.62 3.26
N ARG A 485 -4.50 -14.36 2.78
CA ARG A 485 -5.67 -13.78 2.10
C ARG A 485 -6.05 -14.59 0.87
N THR A 486 -5.09 -14.92 0.01
CA THR A 486 -5.30 -15.74 -1.19
C THR A 486 -5.82 -17.14 -0.85
N PHE A 487 -5.31 -17.77 0.21
CA PHE A 487 -5.80 -19.08 0.65
C PHE A 487 -7.25 -18.99 1.12
N LEU A 488 -7.58 -18.04 1.97
CA LEU A 488 -8.94 -17.84 2.49
C LEU A 488 -9.94 -17.51 1.36
N GLN A 489 -9.57 -16.66 0.41
CA GLN A 489 -10.40 -16.37 -0.76
C GLN A 489 -10.65 -17.61 -1.62
N LYS A 490 -9.62 -18.42 -1.88
CA LYS A 490 -9.79 -19.69 -2.59
C LYS A 490 -10.70 -20.65 -1.85
N GLN A 491 -10.55 -20.75 -0.53
CA GLN A 491 -11.40 -21.60 0.32
C GLN A 491 -12.84 -21.12 0.30
N GLU A 492 -13.07 -19.81 0.39
CA GLU A 492 -14.40 -19.19 0.30
C GLU A 492 -15.04 -19.41 -1.08
N GLN A 493 -14.29 -19.21 -2.15
CA GLN A 493 -14.76 -19.49 -3.52
C GLN A 493 -15.11 -20.96 -3.71
N GLN A 494 -14.30 -21.88 -3.18
CA GLN A 494 -14.57 -23.32 -3.25
C GLN A 494 -15.82 -23.67 -2.43
N SER A 495 -15.91 -23.20 -1.19
CA SER A 495 -17.10 -23.38 -0.33
C SER A 495 -18.36 -22.81 -0.97
N ARG A 496 -18.25 -21.63 -1.65
CA ARG A 496 -19.35 -21.04 -2.39
C ARG A 496 -19.78 -21.91 -3.58
N LYS A 497 -18.81 -22.43 -4.37
CA LYS A 497 -19.09 -23.36 -5.48
C LYS A 497 -19.77 -24.65 -4.99
N ASP A 498 -19.31 -25.20 -3.88
CA ASP A 498 -19.90 -26.41 -3.29
C ASP A 498 -21.31 -26.13 -2.77
N SER A 499 -21.53 -24.96 -2.16
CA SER A 499 -22.86 -24.48 -1.72
C SER A 499 -23.81 -24.27 -2.90
N ILE A 500 -23.32 -23.71 -4.03
CA ILE A 500 -24.13 -23.55 -5.26
C ILE A 500 -24.59 -24.93 -5.77
N LYS A 501 -23.67 -25.88 -5.91
CA LYS A 501 -23.98 -27.23 -6.37
C LYS A 501 -24.98 -27.92 -5.43
N LEU A 502 -24.77 -27.80 -4.12
CA LEU A 502 -25.69 -28.37 -3.13
C LEU A 502 -27.08 -27.73 -3.22
N GLY A 503 -27.16 -26.41 -3.30
CA GLY A 503 -28.42 -25.69 -3.42
C GLY A 503 -29.16 -26.02 -4.72
N GLN A 504 -28.44 -26.18 -5.82
CA GLN A 504 -28.99 -26.63 -7.09
C GLN A 504 -29.56 -28.04 -6.97
N SER A 505 -28.78 -28.99 -6.43
CA SER A 505 -29.24 -30.37 -6.21
C SER A 505 -30.48 -30.43 -5.30
N MET A 506 -30.49 -29.66 -4.20
CA MET A 506 -31.65 -29.59 -3.29
C MET A 506 -32.91 -29.07 -3.99
N LEU A 507 -32.79 -28.09 -4.87
CA LEU A 507 -33.91 -27.56 -5.64
C LEU A 507 -34.39 -28.56 -6.69
N GLU A 508 -33.47 -29.24 -7.40
CA GLU A 508 -33.79 -30.28 -8.38
C GLU A 508 -34.51 -31.47 -7.74
N ASP A 509 -34.06 -31.90 -6.56
CA ASP A 509 -34.68 -32.99 -5.81
C ASP A 509 -36.10 -32.63 -5.35
N GLU A 510 -36.32 -31.38 -4.90
CA GLU A 510 -37.64 -30.91 -4.53
C GLU A 510 -38.60 -30.85 -5.73
N PHE A 511 -38.13 -30.41 -6.90
CA PHE A 511 -38.90 -30.42 -8.13
C PHE A 511 -39.25 -31.84 -8.57
N ARG A 512 -38.32 -32.81 -8.45
CA ARG A 512 -38.59 -34.24 -8.68
C ARG A 512 -39.65 -34.78 -7.68
N ARG A 513 -39.52 -34.42 -6.42
CA ARG A 513 -40.49 -34.85 -5.37
C ARG A 513 -41.89 -34.35 -5.68
N LEU A 514 -42.03 -33.13 -6.15
CA LEU A 514 -43.31 -32.49 -6.46
C LEU A 514 -43.79 -32.78 -7.89
N LYS A 515 -43.07 -33.58 -8.68
CA LYS A 515 -43.34 -33.90 -10.09
C LYS A 515 -43.58 -32.64 -10.95
N LEU A 516 -42.81 -31.60 -10.72
CA LEU A 516 -42.88 -30.33 -11.46
C LEU A 516 -41.99 -30.37 -12.71
N ASP A 517 -42.36 -29.58 -13.73
CA ASP A 517 -41.59 -29.46 -15.00
C ASP A 517 -40.25 -28.75 -14.74
N SER A 518 -39.14 -29.40 -15.15
CA SER A 518 -37.77 -28.84 -15.02
C SER A 518 -37.58 -27.53 -15.78
N LYS A 519 -38.43 -27.22 -16.76
CA LYS A 519 -38.45 -25.92 -17.46
C LYS A 519 -38.74 -24.72 -16.55
N LEU A 520 -39.30 -24.95 -15.36
CA LEU A 520 -39.50 -23.90 -14.35
C LEU A 520 -38.19 -23.47 -13.68
N MET A 521 -37.12 -24.28 -13.80
CA MET A 521 -35.78 -23.97 -13.29
C MET A 521 -34.89 -23.27 -14.30
N GLU A 522 -35.41 -22.93 -15.49
CA GLU A 522 -34.65 -22.15 -16.46
C GLU A 522 -34.17 -20.81 -15.84
N GLN A 523 -32.92 -20.43 -16.18
CA GLN A 523 -32.26 -19.26 -15.60
C GLN A 523 -33.13 -18.00 -15.63
N LYS A 524 -33.81 -17.70 -16.74
CA LYS A 524 -34.69 -16.52 -16.87
C LYS A 524 -35.84 -16.51 -15.86
N ARG A 525 -36.35 -17.68 -15.48
CA ARG A 525 -37.43 -17.80 -14.50
C ARG A 525 -36.94 -17.67 -13.06
N LEU A 526 -35.76 -18.22 -12.77
CA LEU A 526 -35.09 -18.02 -11.49
C LEU A 526 -34.74 -16.54 -11.29
N GLU A 527 -34.24 -15.87 -12.33
CA GLU A 527 -33.98 -14.42 -12.30
C GLU A 527 -35.22 -13.59 -11.98
N SER A 528 -36.40 -13.98 -12.45
CA SER A 528 -37.66 -13.25 -12.21
C SER A 528 -38.10 -13.24 -10.73
N ILE A 529 -37.64 -14.19 -9.93
CA ILE A 529 -38.00 -14.29 -8.49
C ILE A 529 -36.93 -13.73 -7.55
N LEU A 530 -35.70 -13.42 -8.05
CA LEU A 530 -34.57 -12.97 -7.25
C LEU A 530 -34.89 -11.73 -6.42
N THR A 531 -35.47 -10.72 -7.03
CA THR A 531 -35.81 -9.44 -6.38
C THR A 531 -36.81 -9.65 -5.24
N SER A 532 -37.78 -10.57 -5.44
CA SER A 532 -38.79 -10.89 -4.44
C SER A 532 -38.28 -11.69 -3.25
N LEU A 533 -37.08 -12.30 -3.42
CA LEU A 533 -36.37 -13.09 -2.41
C LEU A 533 -35.15 -12.35 -1.84
N SER A 534 -34.89 -11.11 -2.29
CA SER A 534 -33.74 -10.27 -1.87
C SER A 534 -32.37 -10.87 -2.25
N PHE A 535 -32.28 -11.57 -3.35
CA PHE A 535 -31.03 -12.07 -3.91
C PHE A 535 -30.62 -11.26 -5.15
N LYS A 536 -29.31 -11.11 -5.37
CA LYS A 536 -28.77 -10.38 -6.54
C LYS A 536 -28.56 -11.29 -7.75
N THR A 537 -28.16 -12.52 -7.54
CA THR A 537 -27.85 -13.49 -8.59
C THR A 537 -28.51 -14.84 -8.32
N VAL A 538 -28.64 -15.69 -9.34
CA VAL A 538 -29.12 -17.07 -9.21
C VAL A 538 -28.19 -17.91 -8.35
N ASP A 539 -26.87 -17.66 -8.43
CA ASP A 539 -25.88 -18.30 -7.60
C ASP A 539 -26.08 -17.97 -6.10
N ASP A 540 -26.40 -16.70 -5.78
CA ASP A 540 -26.73 -16.30 -4.40
C ASP A 540 -28.00 -16.99 -3.91
N LEU A 541 -28.99 -17.23 -4.77
CA LEU A 541 -30.17 -17.99 -4.45
C LEU A 541 -29.82 -19.45 -4.10
N TYR A 542 -28.98 -20.11 -4.90
CA TYR A 542 -28.53 -21.47 -4.62
C TYR A 542 -27.74 -21.56 -3.31
N VAL A 543 -26.85 -20.60 -3.06
CA VAL A 543 -26.17 -20.49 -1.75
C VAL A 543 -27.18 -20.29 -0.61
N GLY A 544 -28.18 -19.45 -0.81
CA GLY A 544 -29.26 -19.23 0.16
C GLY A 544 -30.07 -20.50 0.46
N ILE A 545 -30.31 -21.34 -0.54
CA ILE A 545 -30.96 -22.67 -0.40
C ILE A 545 -30.07 -23.59 0.43
N ALA A 546 -28.79 -23.74 0.06
CA ALA A 546 -27.85 -24.63 0.76
C ALA A 546 -27.70 -24.23 2.23
N MET A 547 -27.67 -22.94 2.53
CA MET A 547 -27.58 -22.40 3.90
C MET A 547 -28.93 -22.33 4.62
N LYS A 548 -30.02 -22.80 4.02
CA LYS A 548 -31.38 -22.77 4.56
C LYS A 548 -31.89 -21.36 4.91
N ARG A 549 -31.38 -20.33 4.24
CA ARG A 549 -31.84 -18.94 4.39
C ARG A 549 -33.19 -18.69 3.72
N VAL A 550 -33.57 -19.52 2.76
CA VAL A 550 -34.85 -19.49 2.06
C VAL A 550 -35.42 -20.90 2.00
N SER A 551 -36.72 -21.05 2.18
CA SER A 551 -37.38 -22.37 2.09
C SER A 551 -37.63 -22.76 0.64
N LEU A 552 -37.37 -24.03 0.30
CA LEU A 552 -37.62 -24.58 -1.04
C LEU A 552 -39.07 -24.39 -1.46
N GLN A 553 -40.04 -24.56 -0.50
CA GLN A 553 -41.45 -24.36 -0.75
C GLN A 553 -41.75 -22.94 -1.22
N SER A 554 -41.13 -21.92 -0.58
CA SER A 554 -41.33 -20.51 -0.97
C SER A 554 -40.85 -20.22 -2.39
N ILE A 555 -39.78 -20.89 -2.85
CA ILE A 555 -39.23 -20.76 -4.21
C ILE A 555 -40.22 -21.42 -5.18
N VAL A 556 -40.61 -22.65 -4.91
CA VAL A 556 -41.56 -23.43 -5.74
C VAL A 556 -42.88 -22.70 -5.88
N ASP A 557 -43.46 -22.22 -4.78
CA ASP A 557 -44.73 -21.49 -4.80
C ASP A 557 -44.67 -20.24 -5.69
N ARG A 558 -43.53 -19.54 -5.67
CA ARG A 558 -43.35 -18.33 -6.50
C ARG A 558 -43.13 -18.66 -7.96
N LEU A 559 -42.35 -19.72 -8.28
CA LEU A 559 -42.16 -20.17 -9.65
C LEU A 559 -43.47 -20.71 -10.27
N VAL A 560 -44.31 -21.38 -9.49
CA VAL A 560 -45.60 -21.89 -9.93
C VAL A 560 -46.66 -20.76 -10.02
N LYS A 561 -46.68 -19.82 -9.04
CA LYS A 561 -47.60 -18.65 -9.04
C LYS A 561 -47.25 -17.62 -10.12
N ASN A 562 -46.00 -17.45 -10.52
CA ASN A 562 -45.62 -16.59 -11.67
C ASN A 562 -46.22 -17.07 -12.99
N ARG A 563 -46.78 -18.27 -13.08
CA ARG A 563 -47.57 -18.74 -14.22
C ARG A 563 -48.98 -18.12 -14.29
N SER A 564 -49.50 -17.61 -13.17
CA SER A 564 -50.91 -17.09 -13.08
C SER A 564 -51.01 -15.57 -12.94
N ASN A 565 -49.89 -14.82 -12.72
CA ASN A 565 -49.97 -13.39 -12.34
C ASN A 565 -49.05 -12.46 -13.15
N MET A 566 -48.82 -12.73 -14.42
CA MET A 566 -48.35 -11.67 -15.33
C MET A 566 -49.56 -10.91 -15.90
N LEU A 567 -50.28 -10.20 -15.03
CA LEU A 567 -51.11 -9.12 -15.48
C LEU A 567 -50.19 -7.93 -15.83
N GLU A 568 -50.21 -7.47 -17.06
CA GLU A 568 -49.54 -6.22 -17.42
C GLU A 568 -50.16 -5.05 -16.67
N ASP A 569 -49.38 -4.00 -16.35
CA ASP A 569 -49.86 -2.79 -15.66
C ASP A 569 -51.14 -2.21 -16.30
N GLN A 570 -51.32 -2.39 -17.63
CA GLN A 570 -52.51 -1.98 -18.35
C GLN A 570 -53.77 -2.81 -18.02
N GLU A 571 -53.62 -4.08 -17.68
CA GLU A 571 -54.75 -4.94 -17.28
C GLU A 571 -55.19 -4.62 -15.84
N ILE A 572 -54.27 -4.30 -14.95
CA ILE A 572 -54.56 -3.83 -13.61
C ILE A 572 -55.36 -2.52 -13.65
N MET A 573 -54.91 -1.57 -14.49
CA MET A 573 -55.64 -0.31 -14.68
C MET A 573 -57.00 -0.49 -15.35
N LYS A 574 -57.17 -1.48 -16.26
CA LYS A 574 -58.46 -1.82 -16.87
C LYS A 574 -59.42 -2.46 -15.88
N ILE A 575 -58.92 -3.29 -14.94
CA ILE A 575 -59.69 -3.89 -13.87
C ILE A 575 -60.17 -2.82 -12.86
N TYR A 576 -59.25 -1.88 -12.49
CA TYR A 576 -59.59 -0.76 -11.62
C TYR A 576 -60.72 0.13 -12.17
N ASN A 577 -60.69 0.40 -13.47
CA ASN A 577 -61.69 1.27 -14.10
C ASN A 577 -63.04 0.59 -14.39
N LYS A 578 -63.22 -0.74 -14.20
CA LYS A 578 -64.41 -1.50 -14.56
C LYS A 578 -65.27 -1.98 -13.34
N GLN A 579 -64.80 -1.83 -12.09
CA GLN A 579 -65.53 -2.35 -10.94
C GLN A 579 -66.27 -1.25 -10.15
N PRO A 580 -67.56 -1.46 -9.75
CA PRO A 580 -68.23 -0.62 -8.76
C PRO A 580 -67.67 -0.88 -7.37
N ALA A 581 -67.63 0.15 -6.52
CA ALA A 581 -67.10 0.14 -5.15
C ALA A 581 -67.69 -0.95 -4.28
N HIS A 582 -66.94 -2.01 -4.00
CA HIS A 582 -67.27 -2.99 -2.93
C HIS A 582 -66.34 -2.76 -1.76
N GLN A 583 -66.83 -3.07 -0.52
CA GLN A 583 -66.09 -2.88 0.75
C GLN A 583 -64.79 -3.70 0.77
N ALA A 584 -63.72 -3.01 1.10
CA ALA A 584 -62.36 -3.53 1.06
C ALA A 584 -62.02 -4.44 2.24
N LYS A 585 -61.23 -5.50 1.99
CA LYS A 585 -60.63 -6.35 3.02
C LYS A 585 -59.32 -5.74 3.54
N HIS A 586 -59.06 -5.92 4.87
CA HIS A 586 -57.89 -5.40 5.57
C HIS A 586 -56.55 -5.77 4.91
N SER A 587 -55.64 -4.78 4.77
CA SER A 587 -54.29 -4.99 4.25
C SER A 587 -53.27 -5.17 5.38
N SER A 588 -52.17 -5.88 5.12
CA SER A 588 -51.10 -6.10 6.11
C SER A 588 -50.36 -4.81 6.50
N CYS A 589 -50.37 -3.78 5.66
CA CYS A 589 -49.70 -2.49 5.89
C CYS A 589 -50.64 -1.37 6.38
N GLY A 590 -51.95 -1.61 6.55
CA GLY A 590 -52.90 -0.62 7.04
C GLY A 590 -53.32 0.42 6.00
N VAL A 591 -53.26 0.09 4.71
CA VAL A 591 -53.69 0.97 3.60
C VAL A 591 -54.68 0.25 2.72
N ILE A 592 -55.75 0.93 2.37
CA ILE A 592 -56.84 0.44 1.51
C ILE A 592 -56.67 1.05 0.11
N VAL A 593 -56.75 0.21 -0.91
CA VAL A 593 -56.86 0.62 -2.29
C VAL A 593 -58.31 0.49 -2.73
N PRO A 594 -59.05 1.59 -2.93
CA PRO A 594 -60.45 1.53 -3.28
C PRO A 594 -60.67 0.76 -4.61
N GLY A 595 -61.56 -0.24 -4.56
CA GLY A 595 -61.94 -0.99 -5.79
C GLY A 595 -61.03 -2.18 -6.17
N ILE A 596 -60.04 -2.58 -5.35
CA ILE A 596 -59.13 -3.71 -5.66
C ILE A 596 -58.86 -4.54 -4.39
N ASP A 597 -59.37 -5.77 -4.36
CA ASP A 597 -59.22 -6.66 -3.16
C ASP A 597 -58.03 -7.63 -3.25
N THR A 598 -57.28 -7.68 -4.34
CA THR A 598 -56.31 -8.78 -4.61
C THR A 598 -54.91 -8.34 -4.89
N ILE A 599 -54.56 -7.05 -4.76
CA ILE A 599 -53.22 -6.54 -5.06
C ILE A 599 -52.39 -6.43 -3.78
N ALA A 600 -51.14 -6.88 -3.85
CA ALA A 600 -50.18 -6.67 -2.76
C ALA A 600 -49.89 -5.17 -2.59
N VAL A 601 -50.11 -4.66 -1.36
CA VAL A 601 -49.88 -3.26 -0.99
C VAL A 601 -48.69 -3.22 -0.04
N SER A 602 -47.71 -2.35 -0.28
CA SER A 602 -46.54 -2.16 0.57
C SER A 602 -46.15 -0.69 0.70
N LEU A 603 -45.63 -0.29 1.85
CA LEU A 603 -45.15 1.07 2.10
C LEU A 603 -43.78 1.27 1.41
N ALA A 604 -43.57 2.45 0.85
CA ALA A 604 -42.32 2.79 0.19
C ALA A 604 -41.21 3.10 1.20
N ASN A 605 -40.02 2.52 1.00
CA ASN A 605 -38.87 2.72 1.89
C ASN A 605 -38.24 4.13 1.77
N CYS A 606 -38.39 4.79 0.60
CA CYS A 606 -37.80 6.11 0.37
C CYS A 606 -38.42 7.23 1.21
N CYS A 607 -39.72 7.21 1.47
CA CYS A 607 -40.44 8.25 2.21
C CYS A 607 -41.12 7.75 3.49
N ARG A 608 -41.16 6.45 3.72
CA ARG A 608 -41.72 5.77 4.93
C ARG A 608 -43.02 6.44 5.43
N PRO A 609 -44.12 6.34 4.67
CA PRO A 609 -45.37 6.95 5.04
C PRO A 609 -45.96 6.34 6.35
N ILE A 610 -46.55 7.18 7.17
CA ILE A 610 -47.20 6.78 8.42
C ILE A 610 -48.65 7.25 8.47
N PRO A 611 -49.56 6.61 9.28
CA PRO A 611 -50.92 7.06 9.40
C PRO A 611 -51.03 8.55 9.75
N GLY A 612 -51.87 9.26 8.97
CA GLY A 612 -52.02 10.71 9.02
C GLY A 612 -51.16 11.50 8.00
N ASP A 613 -50.22 10.84 7.30
CA ASP A 613 -49.59 11.45 6.13
C ASP A 613 -50.54 11.39 4.91
N PRO A 614 -50.54 12.41 4.04
CA PRO A 614 -51.20 12.33 2.74
C PRO A 614 -50.45 11.32 1.85
N ILE A 615 -51.17 10.26 1.39
CA ILE A 615 -50.58 9.15 0.67
C ILE A 615 -51.14 8.98 -0.73
N ILE A 616 -50.32 8.39 -1.62
CA ILE A 616 -50.68 8.03 -2.98
C ILE A 616 -50.07 6.68 -3.33
N GLY A 617 -50.82 5.84 -4.01
CA GLY A 617 -50.33 4.55 -4.48
C GLY A 617 -49.64 4.67 -5.86
N TYR A 618 -48.51 4.03 -5.99
CA TYR A 618 -47.77 3.88 -7.25
C TYR A 618 -47.81 2.42 -7.70
N ILE A 619 -48.28 2.17 -8.89
CA ILE A 619 -48.37 0.82 -9.48
C ILE A 619 -46.98 0.42 -9.95
N SER A 620 -46.35 -0.52 -9.26
CA SER A 620 -44.99 -1.04 -9.58
C SER A 620 -45.11 -2.32 -10.39
N LYS A 621 -44.30 -2.42 -11.48
CA LYS A 621 -44.26 -3.61 -12.36
C LYS A 621 -43.96 -4.87 -11.54
N GLY A 622 -44.91 -5.80 -11.49
CA GLY A 622 -44.77 -7.10 -10.81
C GLY A 622 -44.70 -7.07 -9.29
N GLN A 623 -44.84 -5.91 -8.61
CA GLN A 623 -44.73 -5.79 -7.15
C GLN A 623 -46.03 -5.26 -6.47
N GLY A 624 -47.08 -5.04 -7.24
CA GLY A 624 -48.31 -4.47 -6.71
C GLY A 624 -48.27 -2.96 -6.53
N VAL A 625 -48.96 -2.45 -5.48
CA VAL A 625 -49.02 -1.01 -5.19
C VAL A 625 -48.02 -0.64 -4.10
N LYS A 626 -47.11 0.27 -4.39
CA LYS A 626 -46.24 0.92 -3.41
C LYS A 626 -46.86 2.25 -2.97
N VAL A 627 -47.07 2.39 -1.68
CA VAL A 627 -47.68 3.59 -1.10
C VAL A 627 -46.57 4.56 -0.70
N HIS A 628 -46.61 5.75 -1.31
CA HIS A 628 -45.74 6.86 -1.01
C HIS A 628 -46.48 8.00 -0.32
N ARG A 629 -45.74 8.89 0.33
CA ARG A 629 -46.27 10.20 0.69
C ARG A 629 -46.53 11.01 -0.56
N ALA A 630 -47.58 11.83 -0.56
CA ALA A 630 -47.94 12.64 -1.73
C ALA A 630 -46.87 13.68 -2.12
N ASP A 631 -46.01 14.07 -1.19
CA ASP A 631 -44.89 15.01 -1.37
C ASP A 631 -43.54 14.31 -1.70
N CYS A 632 -43.52 13.02 -1.96
CA CYS A 632 -42.30 12.27 -2.20
C CYS A 632 -41.68 12.65 -3.55
N PRO A 633 -40.39 13.09 -3.61
CA PRO A 633 -39.70 13.46 -4.84
C PRO A 633 -39.70 12.38 -5.93
N ASN A 634 -39.70 11.10 -5.50
CA ASN A 634 -39.63 9.96 -6.41
C ASN A 634 -40.92 9.74 -7.22
N ILE A 635 -42.04 10.34 -6.80
CA ILE A 635 -43.34 10.16 -7.47
C ILE A 635 -43.96 11.48 -7.93
N ILE A 636 -43.44 12.64 -7.53
CA ILE A 636 -44.05 13.97 -7.80
C ILE A 636 -44.15 14.26 -9.29
N ASN A 637 -43.26 13.69 -10.11
CA ASN A 637 -43.23 13.87 -11.55
C ASN A 637 -43.94 12.75 -12.33
N GLU A 638 -44.45 11.70 -11.64
CA GLU A 638 -45.11 10.56 -12.27
C GLU A 638 -46.64 10.83 -12.38
N LYS A 639 -47.18 10.74 -13.61
CA LYS A 639 -48.61 11.01 -13.83
C LYS A 639 -49.42 9.81 -14.31
N LYS A 640 -48.76 8.73 -14.75
CA LYS A 640 -49.42 7.65 -15.48
C LYS A 640 -49.75 6.40 -14.63
N ARG A 641 -49.13 6.25 -13.46
CA ARG A 641 -49.20 5.04 -12.64
C ARG A 641 -49.65 5.30 -11.19
N LEU A 642 -50.23 6.45 -10.95
CA LEU A 642 -50.71 6.85 -9.63
C LEU A 642 -52.18 6.45 -9.44
N ILE A 643 -52.51 5.91 -8.26
CA ILE A 643 -53.84 5.58 -7.83
C ILE A 643 -54.13 6.17 -6.46
N PRO A 644 -55.38 6.59 -6.16
CA PRO A 644 -55.75 7.04 -4.83
C PRO A 644 -55.76 5.84 -3.85
N VAL A 645 -55.19 6.06 -2.67
CA VAL A 645 -55.15 5.10 -1.60
C VAL A 645 -55.51 5.82 -0.28
N GLN A 646 -56.01 5.10 0.71
CA GLN A 646 -56.44 5.66 1.99
C GLN A 646 -55.92 4.80 3.15
N TRP A 647 -55.63 5.47 4.29
CA TRP A 647 -55.33 4.77 5.54
C TRP A 647 -56.56 4.06 6.05
N GLU A 648 -56.36 2.87 6.60
CA GLU A 648 -57.40 2.11 7.29
C GLU A 648 -57.75 2.75 8.66
N GLU A 649 -58.97 2.74 9.08
CA GLU A 649 -59.37 3.22 10.39
C GLU A 649 -59.02 2.20 11.48
N GLY A 650 -58.58 2.66 12.68
CA GLY A 650 -58.30 1.78 13.82
C GLY A 650 -56.88 1.22 13.88
N LEU A 651 -55.86 1.93 13.32
CA LEU A 651 -54.46 1.50 13.27
C LEU A 651 -53.62 1.80 14.54
N ASP A 652 -54.23 2.06 15.70
CA ASP A 652 -53.55 2.55 16.91
C ASP A 652 -52.57 1.55 17.55
N GLU A 653 -52.60 0.27 17.17
CA GLU A 653 -51.66 -0.75 17.67
C GLU A 653 -50.41 -0.96 16.80
N LYS A 654 -50.40 -0.47 15.58
CA LYS A 654 -49.27 -0.66 14.68
C LYS A 654 -48.20 0.44 14.86
N GLN A 655 -46.94 0.06 14.72
CA GLN A 655 -45.81 0.98 14.78
C GLN A 655 -45.13 1.09 13.42
N TYR A 656 -44.72 2.31 13.07
CA TYR A 656 -44.13 2.66 11.77
C TYR A 656 -42.78 3.30 11.97
N GLU A 657 -41.82 2.97 11.10
CA GLU A 657 -40.46 3.50 11.18
C GLU A 657 -40.34 4.83 10.46
N VAL A 658 -39.67 5.77 11.10
CA VAL A 658 -39.36 7.11 10.53
C VAL A 658 -37.91 7.45 10.77
N ASN A 659 -37.27 8.11 9.78
CA ASN A 659 -35.93 8.63 9.90
C ASN A 659 -35.96 10.13 10.19
N LEU A 660 -35.20 10.53 11.21
CA LEU A 660 -35.03 11.93 11.62
C LEU A 660 -33.54 12.29 11.55
N ILE A 661 -33.25 13.52 11.18
CA ILE A 661 -31.92 14.13 11.32
C ILE A 661 -32.10 15.30 12.31
N ILE A 662 -31.22 15.35 13.31
CA ILE A 662 -31.13 16.43 14.29
C ILE A 662 -29.82 17.17 14.04
N HIS A 663 -29.89 18.46 13.77
CA HIS A 663 -28.75 19.37 13.75
C HIS A 663 -28.69 20.11 15.09
N SER A 664 -27.53 20.09 15.73
CA SER A 664 -27.34 20.64 17.07
C SER A 664 -25.91 21.14 17.28
N ASP A 665 -25.70 22.04 18.22
CA ASP A 665 -24.35 22.38 18.67
C ASP A 665 -23.85 21.25 19.60
N ASP A 666 -22.60 20.82 19.42
CA ASP A 666 -22.03 19.72 20.20
C ASP A 666 -21.85 20.13 21.67
N ARG A 667 -22.20 19.26 22.58
CA ARG A 667 -21.98 19.37 24.01
C ARG A 667 -22.00 18.03 24.72
N ASN A 668 -21.41 17.99 25.89
CA ASN A 668 -21.50 16.82 26.76
C ASN A 668 -22.95 16.44 27.07
N TYR A 669 -23.26 15.15 27.05
CA TYR A 669 -24.55 14.54 27.34
C TYR A 669 -25.69 14.86 26.35
N LEU A 670 -25.40 15.49 25.18
CA LEU A 670 -26.43 15.80 24.17
C LEU A 670 -27.21 14.55 23.74
N LEU A 671 -26.50 13.47 23.37
CA LEU A 671 -27.13 12.21 22.95
C LEU A 671 -27.98 11.59 24.08
N SER A 672 -27.55 11.71 25.33
CA SER A 672 -28.28 11.26 26.49
C SER A 672 -29.63 12.00 26.66
N ASP A 673 -29.63 13.32 26.46
CA ASP A 673 -30.85 14.13 26.53
C ASP A 673 -31.82 13.82 25.39
N ILE A 674 -31.27 13.57 24.16
CA ILE A 674 -32.09 13.12 23.04
C ILE A 674 -32.75 11.79 23.34
N VAL A 675 -32.01 10.79 23.85
CA VAL A 675 -32.52 9.46 24.19
C VAL A 675 -33.56 9.54 25.33
N THR A 676 -33.32 10.38 26.33
CA THR A 676 -34.27 10.62 27.42
C THR A 676 -35.59 11.21 26.91
N THR A 677 -35.52 12.14 25.95
CA THR A 677 -36.70 12.75 25.31
C THR A 677 -37.48 11.72 24.49
N LEU A 678 -36.80 10.81 23.79
CA LEU A 678 -37.44 9.68 23.08
C LEU A 678 -38.21 8.78 24.08
N GLN A 679 -37.62 8.47 25.22
CA GLN A 679 -38.22 7.67 26.28
C GLN A 679 -39.46 8.36 26.88
N GLN A 680 -39.40 9.66 27.16
CA GLN A 680 -40.52 10.45 27.67
C GLN A 680 -41.69 10.51 26.69
N CYS A 681 -41.41 10.48 25.38
CA CYS A 681 -42.43 10.41 24.33
C CYS A 681 -42.95 8.99 24.03
N ASN A 682 -42.52 7.97 24.75
CA ASN A 682 -42.82 6.55 24.49
C ASN A 682 -42.49 6.11 23.04
N VAL A 683 -41.35 6.58 22.53
CA VAL A 683 -40.86 6.26 21.19
C VAL A 683 -39.71 5.27 21.27
N TYR A 684 -39.80 4.19 20.52
CA TYR A 684 -38.74 3.19 20.47
C TYR A 684 -37.65 3.59 19.48
N LEU A 685 -36.40 3.66 19.95
CA LEU A 685 -35.21 3.94 19.14
C LEU A 685 -34.69 2.63 18.53
N LYS A 686 -34.62 2.55 17.20
CA LYS A 686 -34.06 1.40 16.46
C LYS A 686 -32.63 1.58 16.11
N HIS A 687 -32.24 2.78 15.65
CA HIS A 687 -30.89 3.08 15.24
C HIS A 687 -30.56 4.52 15.56
N VAL A 688 -29.29 4.77 15.93
CA VAL A 688 -28.74 6.10 16.14
C VAL A 688 -27.33 6.13 15.57
N ASP A 689 -27.03 7.17 14.82
CA ASP A 689 -25.72 7.50 14.29
C ASP A 689 -25.48 8.99 14.52
N SER A 690 -24.41 9.35 15.24
CA SER A 690 -24.09 10.72 15.60
C SER A 690 -22.67 11.04 15.22
N ALA A 691 -22.49 12.07 14.41
CA ALA A 691 -21.19 12.57 13.97
C ALA A 691 -21.05 14.03 14.38
N VAL A 692 -19.86 14.40 14.84
CA VAL A 692 -19.49 15.77 15.19
C VAL A 692 -18.54 16.30 14.12
N ASP A 693 -18.75 17.52 13.66
CA ASP A 693 -17.83 18.25 12.82
C ASP A 693 -16.85 19.04 13.71
N ASP A 694 -15.63 18.57 13.83
CA ASP A 694 -14.58 19.17 14.67
C ASP A 694 -14.23 20.62 14.27
N GLY A 695 -14.61 21.06 13.05
CA GLY A 695 -14.35 22.42 12.57
C GLY A 695 -15.34 23.46 13.09
N ASN A 696 -16.61 23.10 13.26
CA ASN A 696 -17.70 24.02 13.59
C ASN A 696 -18.36 23.75 14.95
N LEU A 697 -17.97 22.69 15.67
CA LEU A 697 -18.60 22.22 16.90
C LEU A 697 -20.09 21.91 16.70
N GLU A 698 -20.50 21.49 15.50
CA GLU A 698 -21.86 21.07 15.17
C GLU A 698 -21.97 19.56 15.19
N ALA A 699 -23.04 19.04 15.75
CA ALA A 699 -23.35 17.62 15.77
C ALA A 699 -24.55 17.30 14.87
N THR A 700 -24.39 16.30 14.00
CA THR A 700 -25.49 15.75 13.21
C THR A 700 -25.84 14.37 13.72
N THR A 701 -27.03 14.21 14.29
CA THR A 701 -27.53 12.95 14.81
C THR A 701 -28.66 12.39 13.94
N LYS A 702 -28.44 11.22 13.34
CA LYS A 702 -29.44 10.48 12.56
C LYS A 702 -30.14 9.44 13.43
N LEU A 703 -31.47 9.47 13.48
CA LEU A 703 -32.26 8.57 14.25
C LEU A 703 -33.24 7.78 13.37
N THR A 704 -33.37 6.50 13.63
CA THR A 704 -34.53 5.70 13.15
C THR A 704 -35.40 5.37 14.34
N VAL A 705 -36.61 5.90 14.34
CA VAL A 705 -37.54 5.78 15.44
C VAL A 705 -38.84 5.11 15.01
N SER A 706 -39.54 4.50 15.96
CA SER A 706 -40.81 3.81 15.76
C SER A 706 -41.96 4.64 16.36
N VAL A 707 -42.87 5.10 15.51
CA VAL A 707 -44.01 5.96 15.91
C VAL A 707 -45.35 5.36 15.50
N LYS A 708 -46.43 5.76 16.15
CA LYS A 708 -47.79 5.25 15.86
C LYS A 708 -48.44 5.95 14.67
N ASN A 709 -48.34 7.27 14.60
CA ASN A 709 -48.97 8.12 13.58
C ASN A 709 -48.27 9.48 13.47
N ALA A 710 -48.74 10.32 12.53
CA ALA A 710 -48.20 11.65 12.28
C ALA A 710 -48.31 12.59 13.50
N ALA A 711 -49.36 12.51 14.28
CA ALA A 711 -49.53 13.31 15.51
C ALA A 711 -48.49 12.93 16.57
N HIS A 712 -48.22 11.64 16.75
CA HIS A 712 -47.19 11.14 17.67
C HIS A 712 -45.78 11.59 17.22
N LEU A 713 -45.50 11.55 15.92
CA LEU A 713 -44.26 12.05 15.34
C LEU A 713 -44.08 13.57 15.56
N GLN A 714 -45.16 14.34 15.39
CA GLN A 714 -45.11 15.80 15.52
C GLN A 714 -44.89 16.23 17.00
N ASN A 715 -45.49 15.48 17.95
CA ASN A 715 -45.22 15.65 19.37
C ASN A 715 -43.73 15.35 19.70
N LEU A 716 -43.19 14.25 19.15
CA LEU A 716 -41.80 13.91 19.31
C LEU A 716 -40.86 15.02 18.75
N ILE A 717 -41.10 15.49 17.54
CA ILE A 717 -40.30 16.56 16.92
C ILE A 717 -40.35 17.84 17.75
N SER A 718 -41.54 18.19 18.28
CA SER A 718 -41.73 19.37 19.11
C SER A 718 -40.98 19.28 20.44
N ASN A 719 -40.87 18.10 21.04
CA ASN A 719 -40.12 17.89 22.27
C ASN A 719 -38.61 17.81 22.02
N LEU A 720 -38.14 17.20 20.90
CA LEU A 720 -36.76 17.19 20.53
C LEU A 720 -36.22 18.62 20.24
N LYS A 721 -37.03 19.50 19.66
CA LYS A 721 -36.67 20.92 19.44
C LYS A 721 -36.55 21.71 20.75
N LYS A 722 -37.08 21.24 21.88
CA LYS A 722 -36.92 21.85 23.20
C LYS A 722 -35.64 21.43 23.91
N VAL A 723 -34.98 20.39 23.43
CA VAL A 723 -33.67 19.96 23.98
C VAL A 723 -32.63 21.06 23.73
N ARG A 724 -31.92 21.45 24.79
CA ARG A 724 -30.93 22.49 24.73
C ARG A 724 -29.87 22.14 23.66
N SER A 725 -29.48 23.09 22.85
CA SER A 725 -28.49 22.97 21.73
C SER A 725 -29.00 22.23 20.48
N VAL A 726 -30.26 21.83 20.42
CA VAL A 726 -30.90 21.32 19.20
C VAL A 726 -31.37 22.52 18.36
N ASN A 727 -30.79 22.66 17.17
CA ASN A 727 -31.10 23.76 16.25
C ASN A 727 -32.26 23.40 15.32
N GLU A 728 -32.22 22.18 14.76
CA GLU A 728 -33.22 21.73 13.82
C GLU A 728 -33.46 20.22 13.91
N VAL A 729 -34.73 19.82 13.68
CA VAL A 729 -35.11 18.40 13.56
C VAL A 729 -35.89 18.21 12.28
N ILE A 730 -35.34 17.41 11.36
CA ILE A 730 -35.89 17.18 10.01
C ILE A 730 -36.30 15.72 9.86
N ARG A 731 -37.48 15.48 9.30
CA ARG A 731 -37.86 14.14 8.81
C ARG A 731 -37.31 13.94 7.41
N THR A 732 -36.43 12.97 7.22
CA THR A 732 -35.76 12.73 5.94
C THR A 732 -36.59 11.83 5.01
N ILE A 733 -36.50 12.14 3.72
CA ILE A 733 -36.89 11.30 2.59
C ILE A 733 -35.58 10.80 1.99
N GLN A 734 -35.40 9.48 1.95
CA GLN A 734 -34.18 8.85 1.38
C GLN A 734 -34.14 8.91 -0.13
#